data_5591ced5c24fc634b386ff0284be4964
#
_entry.id   5591ced5c24fc634b386ff0284be4964
#
_cell.length_a   1.000
_cell.length_b   1.000
_cell.length_c   1.000
_cell.angle_alpha   90.00
_cell.angle_beta   90.00
_cell.angle_gamma   90.00
#
_symmetry.space_group_name_H-M   'P 1'
#
loop_
_entity.id
_entity.type
_entity.pdbx_description
1 polymer ?
#
loop_
_entity_poly.entity_id
_entity_poly.type
_entity_poly.pdbx_seq_one_letter_code
_entity_poly.pdbx_strand_id
1 'polypeptide(L)'
;MQSTPVPSAPRRYARAVAPADVLLADGSIATICPLGPQHLDGVRALHERVSPDNLRLRFMSAGARVTADRYVEHLRRAHDVLALVVLRDGGVVALGTAEPISDRAAEIAFLVDDGMHGLGIGTLLLEHLAAAARRRGLTEFSAEVLMDNHAMLKVLADAGFTERHTSANGCVEVVLDTALSAAAQAAADRREDQAESRSLRPLLRPRSVAVVGVRRDGTGIGAAVLSSIREGGFTGTVHVVHPVASLVCGVPASPGLAAIGHRVDLVVVAVPADQVLDVVAGAASAGARALVVLSSGFGEVGGTGGQRQAELLDLARTHGMRVVGPNCLGVLDNVPSVRLNATFSGIVPPPGGLAVASQSGGLGILLHELAAALGLGVAFSVSLGNKVDVSSNDLLSAWLIDAEVTAAALYLESFGNPRKFARIARRFSREKPLLAVVGGRSAGGRRAGASHTAAAATPAVAVDALFAQAGVIACEGPEDLAETALVLDRAALPAGRRLGIVVNAGGVGVVAADQAERQGLTVPALSPALQQELSRHVAGTSGTSNPVDAGAGAGPDDVVALARRVATSGEVDAVLVALAPTRVADLTPAWEGLAALARDLRDVTLVATIPDDDRPTEAVSTDLAVLSSTDGAVRALAHAADYAAWRAEAEVDVPWVGGDSPSWVVAGAANAARELLAELDGDGGWLDLPQTRALLDGSALSPTGAVAVTADDAVRRAEEIGFPVAVKVVDPAVQHRTERGLVLVGLSSAADVAAAVAAFEEELGRAPRNVLVQPVVRGVELALGVVRDPSLGPLVMVAAGGIATELLDDRAFLLPPVTRRDALRALCSLRLWPLLDGYRGTPPLAADAVVDAVVQLARLAAEVPEVAELDVNPLVVTPSGCVPLDVKVRLAPAEPADAGVPRRLRDRS
;
A
#
# COMPACT_ATOMS: atom_id res chain seq x y z
N MET A 1 -22.68 -35.51 48.77
CA MET A 1 -21.56 -35.67 47.82
C MET A 1 -21.27 -34.29 47.29
N GLN A 2 -20.26 -33.66 47.83
CA GLN A 2 -19.78 -32.32 47.40
C GLN A 2 -18.99 -32.45 46.12
N SER A 3 -19.39 -31.80 45.05
CA SER A 3 -18.63 -31.67 43.82
C SER A 3 -17.54 -30.61 44.02
N THR A 4 -16.31 -31.00 43.98
CA THR A 4 -15.12 -30.15 43.94
C THR A 4 -15.10 -29.35 42.60
N PRO A 5 -14.88 -28.04 42.60
CA PRO A 5 -14.71 -27.30 41.38
C PRO A 5 -13.34 -27.60 40.78
N VAL A 6 -13.30 -27.96 39.48
CA VAL A 6 -12.11 -28.06 38.67
C VAL A 6 -11.43 -26.68 38.58
N PRO A 7 -10.16 -26.54 38.91
CA PRO A 7 -9.46 -25.28 38.76
C PRO A 7 -9.33 -24.93 37.29
N SER A 8 -9.99 -23.87 36.82
CA SER A 8 -9.77 -23.29 35.53
C SER A 8 -8.32 -22.75 35.46
N ALA A 9 -7.54 -23.26 34.53
CA ALA A 9 -6.20 -22.74 34.24
C ALA A 9 -6.29 -21.22 33.95
N PRO A 10 -5.35 -20.41 34.45
CA PRO A 10 -5.36 -18.97 34.18
C PRO A 10 -5.19 -18.74 32.68
N ARG A 11 -6.25 -18.24 32.02
CA ARG A 11 -6.20 -17.84 30.63
C ARG A 11 -5.17 -16.71 30.50
N ARG A 12 -4.00 -17.00 29.92
CA ARG A 12 -2.96 -16.04 29.53
C ARG A 12 -3.44 -15.21 28.34
N TYR A 13 -4.36 -14.27 28.52
CA TYR A 13 -4.90 -13.38 27.49
C TYR A 13 -4.87 -11.92 27.91
N ALA A 14 -3.73 -11.46 28.40
CA ALA A 14 -3.50 -10.03 28.64
C ALA A 14 -2.33 -9.55 27.76
N ARG A 15 -2.46 -9.58 26.42
CA ARG A 15 -1.74 -8.59 25.60
C ARG A 15 -2.59 -7.33 25.55
N ALA A 16 -2.17 -6.31 26.32
CA ALA A 16 -2.79 -5.00 26.36
C ALA A 16 -2.85 -4.41 24.93
N VAL A 17 -3.98 -3.80 24.58
CA VAL A 17 -4.06 -2.91 23.42
C VAL A 17 -3.02 -1.81 23.65
N ALA A 18 -2.06 -1.64 22.75
CA ALA A 18 -1.08 -0.57 22.90
C ALA A 18 -1.75 0.81 22.72
N PRO A 19 -1.33 1.84 23.45
CA PRO A 19 -1.75 3.20 23.20
C PRO A 19 -1.49 3.60 21.75
N ALA A 20 -2.40 4.34 21.13
CA ALA A 20 -2.28 4.79 19.76
C ALA A 20 -2.69 6.25 19.61
N ASP A 21 -1.88 7.04 18.93
CA ASP A 21 -2.29 8.37 18.51
C ASP A 21 -3.24 8.27 17.31
N VAL A 22 -4.31 9.02 17.34
CA VAL A 22 -5.37 9.01 16.32
C VAL A 22 -5.71 10.42 15.88
N LEU A 23 -6.17 10.56 14.65
CA LEU A 23 -6.72 11.83 14.16
C LEU A 23 -8.23 11.89 14.41
N LEU A 24 -8.66 12.96 15.01
CA LEU A 24 -10.06 13.31 15.10
C LEU A 24 -10.57 13.88 13.76
N ALA A 25 -11.88 13.98 13.61
CA ALA A 25 -12.48 14.46 12.38
C ALA A 25 -12.09 15.90 12.00
N ASP A 26 -11.67 16.73 12.94
CA ASP A 26 -11.14 18.08 12.70
C ASP A 26 -9.64 18.11 12.34
N GLY A 27 -8.99 16.94 12.29
CA GLY A 27 -7.56 16.80 12.06
C GLY A 27 -6.68 17.01 13.29
N SER A 28 -7.25 17.19 14.47
CA SER A 28 -6.49 17.26 15.73
C SER A 28 -6.10 15.85 16.21
N ILE A 29 -5.02 15.80 17.00
CA ILE A 29 -4.47 14.54 17.53
C ILE A 29 -5.11 14.25 18.90
N ALA A 30 -5.47 13.00 19.15
CA ALA A 30 -5.83 12.45 20.44
C ALA A 30 -5.13 11.10 20.62
N THR A 31 -5.04 10.62 21.86
CA THR A 31 -4.48 9.30 22.15
C THR A 31 -5.58 8.38 22.65
N ILE A 32 -5.76 7.22 22.00
CA ILE A 32 -6.64 6.15 22.48
C ILE A 32 -5.80 5.09 23.18
N CYS A 33 -6.20 4.69 24.39
CA CYS A 33 -5.46 3.69 25.15
C CYS A 33 -6.38 2.84 26.03
N PRO A 34 -5.91 1.66 26.46
CA PRO A 34 -6.65 0.86 27.45
C PRO A 34 -6.85 1.63 28.75
N LEU A 35 -8.00 1.44 29.35
CA LEU A 35 -8.27 1.96 30.69
C LEU A 35 -7.30 1.31 31.69
N GLY A 36 -6.47 2.13 32.32
CA GLY A 36 -5.61 1.71 33.43
C GLY A 36 -5.97 2.41 34.73
N PRO A 37 -5.41 1.95 35.87
CA PRO A 37 -5.67 2.58 37.18
C PRO A 37 -5.44 4.09 37.23
N GLN A 38 -4.44 4.58 36.47
CA GLN A 38 -4.08 5.99 36.34
C GLN A 38 -5.17 6.84 35.64
N HIS A 39 -6.10 6.24 34.93
CA HIS A 39 -7.15 6.93 34.19
C HIS A 39 -8.48 7.03 34.99
N LEU A 40 -8.64 6.27 36.07
CA LEU A 40 -9.93 6.17 36.83
C LEU A 40 -10.43 7.51 37.38
N ASP A 41 -9.52 8.33 37.88
CA ASP A 41 -9.90 9.68 38.37
C ASP A 41 -10.30 10.59 37.21
N GLY A 42 -9.62 10.48 36.05
CA GLY A 42 -10.02 11.16 34.83
C GLY A 42 -11.38 10.71 34.28
N VAL A 43 -11.68 9.41 34.37
CA VAL A 43 -13.02 8.87 34.04
C VAL A 43 -14.08 9.40 34.99
N ARG A 44 -13.81 9.48 36.30
CA ARG A 44 -14.72 10.08 37.30
C ARG A 44 -14.97 11.55 36.95
N ALA A 45 -13.91 12.31 36.66
CA ALA A 45 -14.00 13.71 36.27
C ALA A 45 -14.80 13.89 34.96
N LEU A 46 -14.68 12.95 33.99
CA LEU A 46 -15.51 12.95 32.78
C LEU A 46 -16.98 12.81 33.12
N HIS A 47 -17.39 11.86 33.99
CA HIS A 47 -18.78 11.66 34.43
C HIS A 47 -19.34 12.88 35.18
N GLU A 48 -18.51 13.60 35.93
CA GLU A 48 -18.90 14.83 36.61
C GLU A 48 -19.13 15.99 35.66
N ARG A 49 -18.38 16.05 34.59
CA ARG A 49 -18.33 17.19 33.64
C ARG A 49 -19.39 17.12 32.53
N VAL A 50 -19.79 15.92 32.11
CA VAL A 50 -20.78 15.75 31.06
C VAL A 50 -22.19 16.13 31.51
N SER A 51 -23.04 16.56 30.58
CA SER A 51 -24.41 16.98 30.86
C SER A 51 -25.29 15.87 31.45
N PRO A 52 -26.32 16.20 32.23
CA PRO A 52 -27.28 15.21 32.72
C PRO A 52 -27.96 14.40 31.61
N ASP A 53 -28.20 15.02 30.43
CA ASP A 53 -28.78 14.35 29.28
C ASP A 53 -27.83 13.31 28.69
N ASN A 54 -26.53 13.64 28.56
CA ASN A 54 -25.51 12.68 28.11
C ASN A 54 -25.40 11.47 29.05
N LEU A 55 -25.44 11.71 30.39
CA LEU A 55 -25.49 10.62 31.37
C LEU A 55 -26.77 9.79 31.26
N ARG A 56 -27.92 10.43 31.03
CA ARG A 56 -29.21 9.74 30.83
C ARG A 56 -29.14 8.82 29.58
N LEU A 57 -28.58 9.33 28.50
CA LEU A 57 -28.40 8.56 27.26
C LEU A 57 -27.46 7.36 27.45
N ARG A 58 -26.43 7.48 28.34
CA ARG A 58 -25.48 6.40 28.63
C ARG A 58 -26.01 5.35 29.56
N PHE A 59 -26.72 5.74 30.65
CA PHE A 59 -27.15 4.84 31.72
C PHE A 59 -28.65 4.54 31.70
N MET A 60 -29.41 5.13 30.83
CA MET A 60 -30.87 4.94 30.68
C MET A 60 -31.65 5.07 32.00
N SER A 61 -31.16 5.90 32.93
CA SER A 61 -31.63 5.99 34.30
C SER A 61 -31.78 7.43 34.77
N ALA A 62 -32.86 7.72 35.51
CA ALA A 62 -33.05 9.00 36.17
C ALA A 62 -32.02 9.27 37.29
N GLY A 63 -31.39 8.23 37.85
CA GLY A 63 -30.31 8.29 38.85
C GLY A 63 -28.92 8.16 38.23
N ALA A 64 -28.70 8.61 37.01
CA ALA A 64 -27.51 8.36 36.18
C ALA A 64 -26.16 8.70 36.87
N ARG A 65 -26.09 9.74 37.72
CA ARG A 65 -24.85 10.09 38.45
C ARG A 65 -24.45 9.03 39.48
N VAL A 66 -25.39 8.54 40.28
CA VAL A 66 -25.12 7.46 41.26
C VAL A 66 -24.72 6.16 40.55
N THR A 67 -25.33 5.91 39.40
CA THR A 67 -24.99 4.76 38.56
C THR A 67 -23.58 4.92 37.97
N ALA A 68 -23.20 6.12 37.56
CA ALA A 68 -21.86 6.43 37.03
C ALA A 68 -20.74 6.15 38.03
N ASP A 69 -20.90 6.58 39.31
CA ASP A 69 -19.93 6.31 40.36
C ASP A 69 -19.76 4.81 40.65
N ARG A 70 -20.87 4.08 40.67
CA ARG A 70 -20.86 2.61 40.84
C ARG A 70 -20.20 1.93 39.65
N TYR A 71 -20.39 2.48 38.47
CA TYR A 71 -19.81 1.95 37.24
C TYR A 71 -18.29 2.13 37.20
N VAL A 72 -17.76 3.28 37.65
CA VAL A 72 -16.31 3.46 37.79
C VAL A 72 -15.70 2.45 38.75
N GLU A 73 -16.40 2.17 39.87
CA GLU A 73 -15.95 1.14 40.83
C GLU A 73 -16.05 -0.28 40.25
N HIS A 74 -17.05 -0.56 39.40
CA HIS A 74 -17.16 -1.80 38.66
C HIS A 74 -15.95 -1.96 37.70
N LEU A 75 -15.65 -0.96 36.87
CA LEU A 75 -14.51 -0.98 35.97
C LEU A 75 -13.16 -1.17 36.67
N ARG A 76 -13.03 -0.67 37.90
CA ARG A 76 -11.83 -0.88 38.72
C ARG A 76 -11.61 -2.35 39.10
N ARG A 77 -12.68 -3.13 39.19
CA ARG A 77 -12.67 -4.54 39.67
C ARG A 77 -12.78 -5.54 38.51
N ALA A 78 -13.36 -5.12 37.40
CA ALA A 78 -13.60 -6.01 36.28
C ALA A 78 -12.27 -6.31 35.53
N HIS A 79 -12.01 -7.59 35.26
CA HIS A 79 -10.79 -8.04 34.55
C HIS A 79 -11.06 -8.51 33.11
N ASP A 80 -12.32 -8.70 32.76
CA ASP A 80 -12.81 -9.23 31.50
C ASP A 80 -13.38 -8.14 30.56
N VAL A 81 -13.70 -6.96 31.07
CA VAL A 81 -14.20 -5.83 30.31
C VAL A 81 -13.09 -5.27 29.39
N LEU A 82 -13.43 -5.07 28.12
CA LEU A 82 -12.62 -4.26 27.21
C LEU A 82 -13.01 -2.80 27.43
N ALA A 83 -12.12 -1.99 27.98
CA ALA A 83 -12.35 -0.57 28.21
C ALA A 83 -11.22 0.26 27.59
N LEU A 84 -11.59 1.25 26.78
CA LEU A 84 -10.69 2.20 26.14
C LEU A 84 -11.04 3.62 26.56
N VAL A 85 -10.02 4.44 26.81
CA VAL A 85 -10.16 5.88 27.04
C VAL A 85 -9.53 6.67 25.92
N VAL A 86 -10.08 7.85 25.63
CA VAL A 86 -9.48 8.83 24.73
C VAL A 86 -8.94 9.98 25.55
N LEU A 87 -7.66 10.28 25.36
CA LEU A 87 -6.96 11.36 26.03
C LEU A 87 -6.76 12.52 25.04
N ARG A 88 -7.01 13.75 25.49
CA ARG A 88 -6.66 14.99 24.81
C ARG A 88 -6.17 16.02 25.81
N ASP A 89 -5.07 16.68 25.49
CA ASP A 89 -4.42 17.65 26.37
C ASP A 89 -4.20 17.11 27.80
N GLY A 90 -3.88 15.81 27.91
CA GLY A 90 -3.66 15.10 29.16
C GLY A 90 -4.91 14.71 29.93
N GLY A 91 -6.11 15.10 29.49
CA GLY A 91 -7.39 14.77 30.12
C GLY A 91 -8.15 13.64 29.44
N VAL A 92 -8.93 12.85 30.20
CA VAL A 92 -9.86 11.86 29.66
C VAL A 92 -11.07 12.60 29.08
N VAL A 93 -11.29 12.44 27.77
CA VAL A 93 -12.41 13.09 27.05
C VAL A 93 -13.47 12.09 26.57
N ALA A 94 -13.17 10.79 26.59
CA ALA A 94 -14.16 9.77 26.27
C ALA A 94 -13.79 8.42 26.90
N LEU A 95 -14.81 7.58 27.07
CA LEU A 95 -14.73 6.19 27.51
C LEU A 95 -15.58 5.33 26.59
N GLY A 96 -15.02 4.22 26.11
CA GLY A 96 -15.74 3.16 25.41
C GLY A 96 -15.52 1.83 26.10
N THR A 97 -16.57 1.04 26.27
CA THR A 97 -16.53 -0.26 26.94
C THR A 97 -17.20 -1.33 26.10
N ALA A 98 -16.68 -2.56 26.17
CA ALA A 98 -17.34 -3.77 25.68
C ALA A 98 -17.30 -4.81 26.79
N GLU A 99 -18.49 -5.12 27.36
CA GLU A 99 -18.66 -6.06 28.43
C GLU A 99 -19.14 -7.40 27.89
N PRO A 100 -18.40 -8.51 28.08
CA PRO A 100 -18.78 -9.81 27.53
C PRO A 100 -20.13 -10.27 28.13
N ILE A 101 -21.07 -10.61 27.25
CA ILE A 101 -22.36 -11.22 27.62
C ILE A 101 -22.39 -12.73 27.31
N SER A 102 -21.45 -13.17 26.46
CA SER A 102 -21.18 -14.57 26.16
C SER A 102 -19.74 -14.76 25.69
N ASP A 103 -19.35 -16.00 25.39
CA ASP A 103 -18.02 -16.30 24.83
C ASP A 103 -17.78 -15.64 23.46
N ARG A 104 -18.83 -15.17 22.76
CA ARG A 104 -18.78 -14.64 21.39
C ARG A 104 -19.36 -13.23 21.25
N ALA A 105 -20.07 -12.73 22.24
CA ALA A 105 -20.76 -11.44 22.18
C ALA A 105 -20.42 -10.55 23.36
N ALA A 106 -20.38 -9.23 23.13
CA ALA A 106 -20.22 -8.22 24.19
C ALA A 106 -21.19 -7.05 23.98
N GLU A 107 -21.65 -6.50 25.10
CA GLU A 107 -22.42 -5.25 25.11
C GLU A 107 -21.49 -4.05 25.06
N ILE A 108 -21.72 -3.12 24.11
CA ILE A 108 -20.91 -1.92 23.95
C ILE A 108 -21.62 -0.66 24.42
N ALA A 109 -20.84 0.26 25.00
CA ALA A 109 -21.35 1.56 25.37
C ALA A 109 -20.27 2.63 25.35
N PHE A 110 -20.65 3.87 25.02
CA PHE A 110 -19.76 5.02 24.91
C PHE A 110 -20.22 6.18 25.78
N LEU A 111 -19.23 6.96 26.26
CA LEU A 111 -19.44 8.26 26.89
C LEU A 111 -18.41 9.22 26.30
N VAL A 112 -18.84 10.32 25.70
CA VAL A 112 -17.98 11.35 25.10
C VAL A 112 -18.33 12.69 25.73
N ASP A 113 -17.33 13.48 26.07
CA ASP A 113 -17.49 14.86 26.57
C ASP A 113 -18.34 15.70 25.62
N ASP A 114 -19.28 16.47 26.14
CA ASP A 114 -20.21 17.26 25.34
C ASP A 114 -19.47 18.22 24.37
N GLY A 115 -18.36 18.83 24.80
CA GLY A 115 -17.51 19.70 23.98
C GLY A 115 -16.75 18.97 22.87
N MET A 116 -16.76 17.65 22.87
CA MET A 116 -16.04 16.80 21.92
C MET A 116 -16.98 16.06 20.94
N HIS A 117 -18.28 16.35 20.97
CA HIS A 117 -19.24 15.77 20.05
C HIS A 117 -18.96 16.21 18.60
N GLY A 118 -19.26 15.35 17.62
CA GLY A 118 -19.02 15.63 16.21
C GLY A 118 -17.57 15.45 15.73
N LEU A 119 -16.63 15.14 16.62
CA LEU A 119 -15.21 14.91 16.28
C LEU A 119 -14.87 13.45 15.90
N GLY A 120 -15.89 12.59 15.78
CA GLY A 120 -15.71 11.18 15.33
C GLY A 120 -15.17 10.24 16.40
N ILE A 121 -15.12 10.66 17.68
CA ILE A 121 -14.54 9.88 18.80
C ILE A 121 -15.31 8.58 19.00
N GLY A 122 -16.65 8.61 18.96
CA GLY A 122 -17.48 7.40 19.14
C GLY A 122 -17.17 6.33 18.08
N THR A 123 -17.00 6.74 16.82
CA THR A 123 -16.65 5.82 15.73
C THR A 123 -15.22 5.26 15.88
N LEU A 124 -14.27 6.09 16.32
CA LEU A 124 -12.90 5.64 16.63
C LEU A 124 -12.91 4.59 17.77
N LEU A 125 -13.67 4.84 18.84
CA LEU A 125 -13.83 3.90 19.93
C LEU A 125 -14.41 2.56 19.44
N LEU A 126 -15.46 2.63 18.60
CA LEU A 126 -16.07 1.43 18.01
C LEU A 126 -15.08 0.63 17.16
N GLU A 127 -14.33 1.28 16.26
CA GLU A 127 -13.30 0.65 15.43
C GLU A 127 -12.22 -0.05 16.27
N HIS A 128 -11.72 0.64 17.32
CA HIS A 128 -10.69 0.11 18.20
C HIS A 128 -11.21 -1.00 19.12
N LEU A 129 -12.43 -0.90 19.64
CA LEU A 129 -13.06 -1.97 20.42
C LEU A 129 -13.32 -3.21 19.57
N ALA A 130 -13.83 -3.04 18.33
CA ALA A 130 -14.06 -4.15 17.41
C ALA A 130 -12.73 -4.88 17.06
N ALA A 131 -11.65 -4.14 16.82
CA ALA A 131 -10.34 -4.74 16.62
C ALA A 131 -9.82 -5.49 17.85
N ALA A 132 -10.04 -4.95 19.05
CA ALA A 132 -9.67 -5.61 20.30
C ALA A 132 -10.53 -6.84 20.59
N ALA A 133 -11.83 -6.77 20.27
CA ALA A 133 -12.81 -7.86 20.44
C ALA A 133 -12.46 -9.06 19.55
N ARG A 134 -12.15 -8.82 18.26
CA ARG A 134 -11.71 -9.88 17.34
C ARG A 134 -10.50 -10.65 17.87
N ARG A 135 -9.53 -9.94 18.46
CA ARG A 135 -8.35 -10.58 19.09
C ARG A 135 -8.71 -11.46 20.28
N ARG A 136 -9.86 -11.23 20.93
CA ARG A 136 -10.40 -12.05 22.02
C ARG A 136 -11.39 -13.12 21.55
N GLY A 137 -11.67 -13.22 20.26
CA GLY A 137 -12.64 -14.17 19.69
C GLY A 137 -14.10 -13.74 19.83
N LEU A 138 -14.36 -12.49 20.22
CA LEU A 138 -15.69 -11.91 20.22
C LEU A 138 -16.08 -11.52 18.79
N THR A 139 -17.18 -12.07 18.29
CA THR A 139 -17.65 -11.91 16.91
C THR A 139 -18.84 -10.98 16.80
N GLU A 140 -19.47 -10.60 17.92
CA GLU A 140 -20.70 -9.82 17.93
C GLU A 140 -20.67 -8.74 19.01
N PHE A 141 -21.13 -7.54 18.65
CA PHE A 141 -21.46 -6.49 19.61
C PHE A 141 -22.95 -6.25 19.67
N SER A 142 -23.49 -6.07 20.88
CA SER A 142 -24.85 -5.61 21.14
C SER A 142 -24.79 -4.21 21.76
N ALA A 143 -25.70 -3.33 21.36
CA ALA A 143 -25.87 -2.00 21.92
C ALA A 143 -27.36 -1.73 22.13
N GLU A 144 -27.78 -1.42 23.37
CA GLU A 144 -29.11 -0.90 23.64
C GLU A 144 -29.06 0.64 23.59
N VAL A 145 -29.86 1.25 22.72
CA VAL A 145 -29.82 2.68 22.43
C VAL A 145 -31.20 3.28 22.55
N LEU A 146 -31.36 4.35 23.33
CA LEU A 146 -32.61 5.09 23.38
C LEU A 146 -32.97 5.64 22.00
N MET A 147 -34.25 5.60 21.61
CA MET A 147 -34.70 6.06 20.28
C MET A 147 -34.40 7.54 20.03
N ASP A 148 -34.29 8.37 21.06
CA ASP A 148 -33.90 9.78 20.95
C ASP A 148 -32.39 10.02 20.91
N ASN A 149 -31.56 8.97 21.07
CA ASN A 149 -30.11 9.06 20.94
C ASN A 149 -29.67 8.91 19.47
N HIS A 150 -30.07 9.87 18.62
CA HIS A 150 -29.73 9.89 17.20
C HIS A 150 -28.23 9.92 16.94
N ALA A 151 -27.45 10.52 17.86
CA ALA A 151 -26.00 10.58 17.74
C ALA A 151 -25.37 9.19 17.79
N MET A 152 -25.76 8.35 18.75
CA MET A 152 -25.27 6.98 18.88
C MET A 152 -25.74 6.09 17.73
N LEU A 153 -27.02 6.16 17.36
CA LEU A 153 -27.54 5.42 16.19
C LEU A 153 -26.77 5.76 14.91
N LYS A 154 -26.43 7.05 14.72
CA LYS A 154 -25.61 7.49 13.60
C LYS A 154 -24.18 6.92 13.66
N VAL A 155 -23.55 6.88 14.83
CA VAL A 155 -22.20 6.29 14.99
C VAL A 155 -22.20 4.82 14.59
N LEU A 156 -23.21 4.05 15.01
CA LEU A 156 -23.32 2.61 14.70
C LEU A 156 -23.55 2.41 13.18
N ALA A 157 -24.48 3.14 12.58
CA ALA A 157 -24.78 3.04 11.15
C ALA A 157 -23.60 3.51 10.26
N ASP A 158 -22.99 4.68 10.57
CA ASP A 158 -21.90 5.26 9.77
C ASP A 158 -20.60 4.43 9.88
N ALA A 159 -20.48 3.56 10.88
CA ALA A 159 -19.31 2.70 11.04
C ALA A 159 -19.18 1.67 9.92
N GLY A 160 -20.29 1.28 9.28
CA GLY A 160 -20.32 0.39 8.12
C GLY A 160 -20.20 -1.10 8.48
N PHE A 161 -20.34 -1.46 9.75
CA PHE A 161 -20.47 -2.86 10.18
C PHE A 161 -21.81 -3.44 9.72
N THR A 162 -21.87 -4.75 9.51
CA THR A 162 -23.16 -5.42 9.28
C THR A 162 -24.00 -5.35 10.53
N GLU A 163 -25.20 -4.80 10.44
CA GLU A 163 -26.05 -4.50 11.57
C GLU A 163 -27.45 -5.14 11.44
N ARG A 164 -28.04 -5.46 12.60
CA ARG A 164 -29.44 -5.91 12.75
C ARG A 164 -30.08 -5.06 13.83
N HIS A 165 -31.32 -4.61 13.61
CA HIS A 165 -32.06 -3.76 14.53
C HIS A 165 -33.31 -4.43 15.03
N THR A 166 -33.58 -4.29 16.36
CA THR A 166 -34.84 -4.69 16.99
C THR A 166 -35.32 -3.55 17.88
N SER A 167 -36.52 -3.06 17.65
CA SER A 167 -37.06 -1.96 18.46
C SER A 167 -38.10 -2.47 19.47
N ALA A 168 -37.89 -2.17 20.74
CA ALA A 168 -38.82 -2.51 21.81
C ALA A 168 -38.73 -1.48 22.95
N ASN A 169 -39.83 -1.20 23.63
CA ASN A 169 -39.90 -0.41 24.89
C ASN A 169 -39.19 0.97 24.82
N GLY A 170 -39.19 1.64 23.66
CA GLY A 170 -38.53 2.95 23.49
C GLY A 170 -37.02 2.89 23.30
N CYS A 171 -36.45 1.69 23.18
CA CYS A 171 -35.06 1.45 22.84
C CYS A 171 -34.93 0.73 21.47
N VAL A 172 -33.78 0.92 20.84
CA VAL A 172 -33.33 0.16 19.67
C VAL A 172 -32.18 -0.71 20.14
N GLU A 173 -32.32 -2.00 20.04
CA GLU A 173 -31.21 -2.94 20.16
C GLU A 173 -30.53 -3.05 18.80
N VAL A 174 -29.24 -2.74 18.74
CA VAL A 174 -28.42 -2.84 17.55
C VAL A 174 -27.39 -3.93 17.76
N VAL A 175 -27.39 -4.91 16.90
CA VAL A 175 -26.41 -6.00 16.92
C VAL A 175 -25.49 -5.85 15.72
N LEU A 176 -24.18 -5.76 15.97
CA LEU A 176 -23.12 -5.54 14.98
C LEU A 176 -22.25 -6.79 14.88
N ASP A 177 -21.95 -7.23 13.67
CA ASP A 177 -20.86 -8.18 13.44
C ASP A 177 -19.52 -7.45 13.57
N THR A 178 -18.60 -7.95 14.41
CA THR A 178 -17.27 -7.34 14.60
C THR A 178 -16.33 -7.61 13.42
N ALA A 179 -16.68 -8.49 12.47
CA ALA A 179 -15.89 -8.76 11.28
C ALA A 179 -15.74 -7.48 10.45
N LEU A 180 -14.54 -7.31 9.90
CA LEU A 180 -14.25 -6.14 9.06
C LEU A 180 -14.87 -6.34 7.67
N SER A 181 -16.03 -5.73 7.44
CA SER A 181 -16.69 -5.73 6.13
C SER A 181 -16.00 -4.77 5.14
N ALA A 182 -16.12 -5.00 3.84
CA ALA A 182 -15.64 -4.07 2.82
C ALA A 182 -16.26 -2.67 3.02
N ALA A 183 -17.53 -2.62 3.41
CA ALA A 183 -18.22 -1.38 3.74
C ALA A 183 -17.63 -0.66 4.97
N ALA A 184 -17.32 -1.41 6.04
CA ALA A 184 -16.67 -0.88 7.24
C ALA A 184 -15.27 -0.34 6.93
N GLN A 185 -14.47 -1.09 6.14
CA GLN A 185 -13.15 -0.64 5.70
C GLN A 185 -13.26 0.63 4.84
N ALA A 186 -14.12 0.67 3.84
CA ALA A 186 -14.31 1.84 2.99
C ALA A 186 -14.80 3.07 3.77
N ALA A 187 -15.66 2.87 4.77
CA ALA A 187 -16.11 3.93 5.65
C ALA A 187 -14.97 4.46 6.54
N ALA A 188 -14.14 3.58 7.10
CA ALA A 188 -12.95 3.97 7.86
C ALA A 188 -11.94 4.73 7.00
N ASP A 189 -11.69 4.26 5.77
CA ASP A 189 -10.78 4.90 4.82
C ASP A 189 -11.22 6.32 4.46
N ARG A 190 -12.50 6.53 4.14
CA ARG A 190 -13.03 7.89 3.87
C ARG A 190 -12.85 8.84 5.06
N ARG A 191 -13.06 8.34 6.28
CA ARG A 191 -12.83 9.14 7.50
C ARG A 191 -11.36 9.45 7.71
N GLU A 192 -10.47 8.49 7.40
CA GLU A 192 -9.02 8.68 7.46
C GLU A 192 -8.57 9.78 6.48
N ASP A 193 -9.00 9.72 5.21
CA ASP A 193 -8.63 10.71 4.20
C ASP A 193 -9.06 12.13 4.60
N GLN A 194 -10.28 12.27 5.13
CA GLN A 194 -10.78 13.57 5.61
C GLN A 194 -10.00 14.09 6.82
N ALA A 195 -9.68 13.21 7.77
CA ALA A 195 -8.93 13.59 8.96
C ALA A 195 -7.48 13.97 8.61
N GLU A 196 -6.81 13.20 7.73
CA GLU A 196 -5.45 13.51 7.25
C GLU A 196 -5.42 14.82 6.46
N SER A 197 -6.34 15.04 5.54
CA SER A 197 -6.43 16.30 4.78
C SER A 197 -6.56 17.53 5.69
N ARG A 198 -7.38 17.42 6.75
CA ARG A 198 -7.53 18.50 7.74
C ARG A 198 -6.31 18.66 8.64
N SER A 199 -5.71 17.55 9.02
CA SER A 199 -4.49 17.52 9.85
C SER A 199 -3.29 18.14 9.14
N LEU A 200 -3.13 17.88 7.83
CA LEU A 200 -2.02 18.39 7.02
C LEU A 200 -2.27 19.79 6.46
N ARG A 201 -3.49 20.33 6.58
CA ARG A 201 -3.79 21.68 6.06
C ARG A 201 -2.86 22.80 6.59
N PRO A 202 -2.50 22.85 7.90
CA PRO A 202 -1.55 23.84 8.40
C PRO A 202 -0.13 23.68 7.82
N LEU A 203 0.22 22.49 7.33
CA LEU A 203 1.48 22.19 6.67
C LEU A 203 1.47 22.57 5.19
N LEU A 204 0.45 22.09 4.46
CA LEU A 204 0.36 22.24 3.01
C LEU A 204 -0.21 23.60 2.61
N ARG A 205 -1.19 24.12 3.34
CA ARG A 205 -1.90 25.40 3.04
C ARG A 205 -1.95 26.33 4.25
N PRO A 206 -0.82 26.72 4.81
CA PRO A 206 -0.78 27.64 5.96
C PRO A 206 -1.21 29.04 5.56
N ARG A 207 -1.78 29.79 6.51
CA ARG A 207 -2.09 31.21 6.37
C ARG A 207 -1.00 32.09 6.98
N SER A 208 -0.16 31.50 7.82
CA SER A 208 0.98 32.16 8.45
C SER A 208 2.16 31.20 8.63
N VAL A 209 3.35 31.70 8.34
CA VAL A 209 4.60 30.94 8.44
C VAL A 209 5.61 31.71 9.29
N ALA A 210 6.24 31.04 10.26
CA ALA A 210 7.38 31.59 11.00
C ALA A 210 8.66 30.83 10.63
N VAL A 211 9.71 31.55 10.26
CA VAL A 211 11.03 30.97 9.97
C VAL A 211 11.95 31.22 11.15
N VAL A 212 12.50 30.16 11.75
CA VAL A 212 13.42 30.19 12.89
C VAL A 212 14.80 29.71 12.44
N GLY A 213 15.87 30.50 12.77
CA GLY A 213 17.24 30.18 12.37
C GLY A 213 17.74 30.93 11.15
N VAL A 214 17.15 32.09 10.85
CA VAL A 214 17.63 33.01 9.80
C VAL A 214 18.82 33.79 10.34
N ARG A 215 19.99 33.70 9.68
CA ARG A 215 21.18 34.45 10.07
C ARG A 215 21.09 35.92 9.70
N ARG A 216 21.70 36.80 10.53
CA ARG A 216 21.69 38.24 10.29
C ARG A 216 22.42 38.67 9.01
N ASP A 217 23.43 37.92 8.60
CA ASP A 217 24.22 38.12 7.38
C ASP A 217 23.50 37.69 6.08
N GLY A 218 22.29 37.11 6.18
CA GLY A 218 21.53 36.64 5.04
C GLY A 218 22.04 35.32 4.44
N THR A 219 22.87 34.59 5.18
CA THR A 219 23.45 33.31 4.72
C THR A 219 22.80 32.11 5.40
N GLY A 220 22.98 30.93 4.81
CA GLY A 220 22.51 29.64 5.34
C GLY A 220 21.09 29.30 4.97
N ILE A 221 20.67 28.08 5.36
CA ILE A 221 19.40 27.46 4.95
C ILE A 221 18.19 28.33 5.34
N GLY A 222 18.14 28.86 6.56
CA GLY A 222 17.02 29.71 7.00
C GLY A 222 16.83 30.97 6.16
N ALA A 223 17.94 31.57 5.72
CA ALA A 223 17.89 32.76 4.86
C ALA A 223 17.44 32.40 3.43
N ALA A 224 17.93 31.29 2.90
CA ALA A 224 17.50 30.77 1.59
C ALA A 224 15.99 30.47 1.56
N VAL A 225 15.47 29.80 2.58
CA VAL A 225 14.03 29.53 2.70
C VAL A 225 13.21 30.81 2.84
N LEU A 226 13.67 31.78 3.64
CA LEU A 226 12.97 33.08 3.76
C LEU A 226 12.92 33.81 2.41
N SER A 227 14.00 33.76 1.62
CA SER A 227 14.07 34.31 0.26
C SER A 227 13.08 33.60 -0.65
N SER A 228 13.10 32.25 -0.65
CA SER A 228 12.19 31.41 -1.46
C SER A 228 10.70 31.69 -1.16
N ILE A 229 10.33 31.84 0.12
CA ILE A 229 8.95 32.16 0.51
C ILE A 229 8.52 33.54 -0.06
N ARG A 230 9.42 34.54 0.00
CA ARG A 230 9.12 35.89 -0.47
C ARG A 230 9.08 35.98 -1.99
N GLU A 231 10.06 35.40 -2.66
CA GLU A 231 10.18 35.37 -4.12
C GLU A 231 9.05 34.54 -4.76
N GLY A 232 8.62 33.46 -4.10
CA GLY A 232 7.48 32.62 -4.51
C GLY A 232 6.13 33.35 -4.44
N GLY A 233 6.08 34.48 -3.73
CA GLY A 233 4.86 35.31 -3.60
C GLY A 233 3.81 34.70 -2.68
N PHE A 234 4.24 34.09 -1.56
CA PHE A 234 3.34 33.52 -0.57
C PHE A 234 2.23 34.51 -0.17
N THR A 235 0.98 34.06 -0.22
CA THR A 235 -0.18 34.92 0.00
C THR A 235 -0.50 35.18 1.48
N GLY A 236 0.10 34.38 2.38
CA GLY A 236 -0.08 34.52 3.82
C GLY A 236 0.94 35.45 4.48
N THR A 237 0.96 35.44 5.81
CA THR A 237 1.89 36.26 6.60
C THR A 237 3.19 35.52 6.89
N VAL A 238 4.32 36.22 6.77
CA VAL A 238 5.65 35.69 7.05
C VAL A 238 6.23 36.35 8.28
N HIS A 239 6.70 35.56 9.24
CA HIS A 239 7.35 36.00 10.47
C HIS A 239 8.78 35.46 10.51
N VAL A 240 9.70 36.25 11.03
CA VAL A 240 11.06 35.82 11.32
C VAL A 240 11.26 35.82 12.82
N VAL A 241 11.90 34.79 13.35
CA VAL A 241 12.27 34.71 14.77
C VAL A 241 13.78 34.79 14.88
N HIS A 242 14.25 35.80 15.61
CA HIS A 242 15.67 35.97 15.88
C HIS A 242 15.88 36.56 17.31
N PRO A 243 16.71 35.93 18.18
CA PRO A 243 16.77 36.27 19.60
C PRO A 243 17.23 37.69 19.90
N VAL A 244 17.94 38.32 18.98
CA VAL A 244 18.59 39.64 19.24
C VAL A 244 18.22 40.68 18.18
N ALA A 245 18.14 40.31 16.92
CA ALA A 245 17.89 41.29 15.85
C ALA A 245 16.41 41.61 15.74
N SER A 246 16.07 42.88 15.56
CA SER A 246 14.70 43.36 15.28
C SER A 246 14.37 43.38 13.79
N LEU A 247 15.40 43.24 12.94
CA LEU A 247 15.26 43.20 11.47
C LEU A 247 16.26 42.18 10.90
N VAL A 248 15.79 41.24 10.07
CA VAL A 248 16.62 40.23 9.42
C VAL A 248 16.18 40.11 7.95
N CYS A 249 17.11 40.20 7.02
CA CYS A 249 16.82 40.16 5.55
C CYS A 249 15.70 41.12 5.13
N GLY A 250 15.57 42.29 5.76
CA GLY A 250 14.50 43.24 5.48
C GLY A 250 13.13 42.90 6.04
N VAL A 251 13.04 41.87 6.90
CA VAL A 251 11.78 41.47 7.57
C VAL A 251 11.87 41.76 9.06
N PRO A 252 10.84 42.35 9.69
CA PRO A 252 10.78 42.51 11.14
C PRO A 252 10.91 41.16 11.85
N ALA A 253 11.78 41.07 12.86
CA ALA A 253 12.02 39.84 13.58
C ALA A 253 11.54 39.95 15.03
N SER A 254 10.87 38.89 15.49
CA SER A 254 10.43 38.71 16.87
C SER A 254 11.50 37.99 17.70
N PRO A 255 11.71 38.30 19.00
CA PRO A 255 12.72 37.65 19.82
C PRO A 255 12.42 36.18 20.13
N GLY A 256 11.17 35.71 19.93
CA GLY A 256 10.70 34.34 20.09
C GLY A 256 9.33 34.15 19.47
N LEU A 257 8.89 32.90 19.30
CA LEU A 257 7.59 32.57 18.69
C LEU A 257 6.43 33.17 19.49
N ALA A 258 6.47 33.12 20.82
CA ALA A 258 5.44 33.73 21.68
C ALA A 258 5.30 35.25 21.50
N ALA A 259 6.37 35.93 21.09
CA ALA A 259 6.37 37.38 20.88
C ALA A 259 5.68 37.82 19.58
N ILE A 260 5.30 36.88 18.70
CA ILE A 260 4.51 37.16 17.50
C ILE A 260 3.09 37.65 17.86
N GLY A 261 2.58 37.22 19.03
CA GLY A 261 1.32 37.73 19.59
C GLY A 261 0.04 37.14 18.98
N HIS A 262 0.14 36.27 18.00
CA HIS A 262 -0.97 35.49 17.42
C HIS A 262 -0.50 34.11 16.97
N ARG A 263 -1.45 33.22 16.73
CA ARG A 263 -1.17 31.85 16.32
C ARG A 263 -0.51 31.80 14.94
N VAL A 264 0.54 30.97 14.83
CA VAL A 264 1.23 30.67 13.57
C VAL A 264 0.85 29.26 13.12
N ASP A 265 0.45 29.07 11.86
CA ASP A 265 0.05 27.76 11.34
C ASP A 265 1.25 26.83 11.15
N LEU A 266 2.33 27.32 10.53
CA LEU A 266 3.53 26.57 10.18
C LEU A 266 4.80 27.21 10.77
N VAL A 267 5.64 26.43 11.42
CA VAL A 267 6.98 26.86 11.83
C VAL A 267 8.05 26.09 11.05
N VAL A 268 8.89 26.83 10.32
CA VAL A 268 10.06 26.28 9.61
C VAL A 268 11.27 26.42 10.47
N VAL A 269 11.92 25.30 10.80
CA VAL A 269 13.02 25.21 11.76
C VAL A 269 14.33 24.94 11.04
N ALA A 270 15.27 25.90 11.10
CA ALA A 270 16.58 25.84 10.46
C ALA A 270 17.72 26.18 11.44
N VAL A 271 17.59 25.70 12.69
CA VAL A 271 18.62 25.86 13.76
C VAL A 271 19.42 24.57 13.91
N PRO A 272 20.60 24.58 14.57
CA PRO A 272 21.32 23.36 14.93
C PRO A 272 20.44 22.36 15.69
N ALA A 273 20.72 21.07 15.52
CA ALA A 273 19.87 20.00 16.04
C ALA A 273 19.64 20.03 17.56
N ASP A 274 20.62 20.51 18.32
CA ASP A 274 20.54 20.65 19.77
C ASP A 274 19.59 21.76 20.24
N GLN A 275 19.21 22.69 19.36
CA GLN A 275 18.27 23.78 19.64
C GLN A 275 16.84 23.50 19.13
N VAL A 276 16.63 22.43 18.36
CA VAL A 276 15.34 22.16 17.73
C VAL A 276 14.25 21.93 18.76
N LEU A 277 14.51 21.18 19.83
CA LEU A 277 13.50 20.89 20.86
C LEU A 277 13.00 22.15 21.56
N ASP A 278 13.90 23.12 21.84
CA ASP A 278 13.51 24.42 22.42
C ASP A 278 12.61 25.22 21.48
N VAL A 279 12.92 25.19 20.17
CA VAL A 279 12.05 25.81 19.15
C VAL A 279 10.69 25.14 19.07
N VAL A 280 10.63 23.83 19.17
CA VAL A 280 9.37 23.05 19.15
C VAL A 280 8.51 23.37 20.39
N ALA A 281 9.10 23.47 21.58
CA ALA A 281 8.42 23.91 22.79
C ALA A 281 7.87 25.34 22.65
N GLY A 282 8.66 26.25 22.05
CA GLY A 282 8.23 27.60 21.70
C GLY A 282 7.10 27.61 20.69
N ALA A 283 7.12 26.74 19.67
CA ALA A 283 6.06 26.59 18.68
C ALA A 283 4.74 26.10 19.30
N ALA A 284 4.82 25.14 20.22
CA ALA A 284 3.67 24.67 20.99
C ALA A 284 3.04 25.81 21.79
N SER A 285 3.86 26.61 22.48
CA SER A 285 3.39 27.78 23.25
C SER A 285 2.74 28.85 22.38
N ALA A 286 3.17 29.00 21.12
CA ALA A 286 2.59 29.90 20.12
C ALA A 286 1.37 29.30 19.39
N GLY A 287 0.94 28.08 19.74
CA GLY A 287 -0.23 27.39 19.17
C GLY A 287 -0.02 26.91 17.74
N ALA A 288 1.23 26.67 17.33
CA ALA A 288 1.53 26.09 16.01
C ALA A 288 0.91 24.70 15.86
N ARG A 289 0.54 24.33 14.62
CA ARG A 289 -0.01 23.01 14.31
C ARG A 289 0.86 22.19 13.37
N ALA A 290 1.83 22.81 12.71
CA ALA A 290 2.74 22.13 11.79
C ALA A 290 4.17 22.65 11.94
N LEU A 291 5.11 21.72 11.75
CA LEU A 291 6.55 21.96 11.76
C LEU A 291 7.17 21.42 10.49
N VAL A 292 8.10 22.16 9.89
CA VAL A 292 9.05 21.69 8.90
C VAL A 292 10.44 21.80 9.49
N VAL A 293 11.09 20.67 9.79
CA VAL A 293 12.41 20.63 10.43
C VAL A 293 13.47 20.33 9.37
N LEU A 294 14.17 21.38 8.93
CA LEU A 294 15.20 21.26 7.90
C LEU A 294 16.51 20.71 8.45
N SER A 295 16.72 20.87 9.74
CA SER A 295 17.95 20.52 10.46
C SER A 295 18.24 19.02 10.38
N SER A 296 19.50 18.67 10.12
CA SER A 296 20.06 17.31 10.24
C SER A 296 20.65 17.06 11.64
N GLY A 297 21.09 15.83 11.92
CA GLY A 297 21.67 15.43 13.22
C GLY A 297 20.66 14.68 14.09
N PHE A 298 19.76 13.92 13.45
CA PHE A 298 18.70 13.12 14.07
C PHE A 298 18.92 11.62 13.78
N GLY A 299 17.90 10.88 13.43
CA GLY A 299 17.95 9.43 13.24
C GLY A 299 19.01 8.96 12.24
N GLU A 300 19.35 9.75 11.23
CA GLU A 300 20.35 9.44 10.21
C GLU A 300 21.77 9.32 10.76
N VAL A 301 22.05 9.94 11.92
CA VAL A 301 23.39 9.81 12.57
C VAL A 301 23.42 8.71 13.64
N GLY A 302 22.28 8.06 13.93
CA GLY A 302 22.17 7.01 14.94
C GLY A 302 22.34 7.52 16.39
N GLY A 303 22.42 6.61 17.34
CA GLY A 303 22.72 6.89 18.74
C GLY A 303 21.88 8.02 19.36
N THR A 304 22.53 9.09 19.81
CA THR A 304 21.86 10.28 20.39
C THR A 304 20.96 11.01 19.42
N GLY A 305 21.21 10.87 18.09
CA GLY A 305 20.33 11.43 17.06
C GLY A 305 18.98 10.74 17.02
N GLY A 306 18.96 9.40 17.17
CA GLY A 306 17.71 8.63 17.27
C GLY A 306 16.87 9.02 18.50
N GLN A 307 17.51 9.21 19.65
CA GLN A 307 16.83 9.69 20.87
C GLN A 307 16.21 11.07 20.67
N ARG A 308 16.98 12.02 20.12
CA ARG A 308 16.48 13.37 19.79
C ARG A 308 15.31 13.33 18.83
N GLN A 309 15.33 12.42 17.87
CA GLN A 309 14.22 12.23 16.93
C GLN A 309 12.93 11.73 17.61
N ALA A 310 13.06 10.79 18.54
CA ALA A 310 11.94 10.30 19.34
C ALA A 310 11.36 11.40 20.25
N GLU A 311 12.22 12.18 20.91
CA GLU A 311 11.83 13.33 21.74
C GLU A 311 11.13 14.42 20.91
N LEU A 312 11.59 14.67 19.68
CA LEU A 312 10.95 15.60 18.74
C LEU A 312 9.51 15.16 18.44
N LEU A 313 9.32 13.88 18.11
CA LEU A 313 8.00 13.33 17.79
C LEU A 313 7.07 13.39 19.00
N ASP A 314 7.54 12.96 20.16
CA ASP A 314 6.76 12.95 21.39
C ASP A 314 6.29 14.36 21.79
N LEU A 315 7.22 15.32 21.78
CA LEU A 315 6.91 16.72 22.09
C LEU A 315 5.92 17.33 21.09
N ALA A 316 6.13 17.10 19.78
CA ALA A 316 5.24 17.64 18.76
C ALA A 316 3.82 17.07 18.88
N ARG A 317 3.69 15.74 19.04
CA ARG A 317 2.38 15.09 19.14
C ARG A 317 1.64 15.37 20.43
N THR A 318 2.38 15.52 21.54
CA THR A 318 1.80 15.93 22.82
C THR A 318 1.10 17.30 22.70
N HIS A 319 1.63 18.17 21.83
CA HIS A 319 1.03 19.48 21.57
C HIS A 319 0.20 19.56 20.28
N GLY A 320 -0.17 18.41 19.69
CA GLY A 320 -1.04 18.34 18.52
C GLY A 320 -0.43 18.88 17.23
N MET A 321 0.90 18.89 17.09
CA MET A 321 1.63 19.37 15.91
C MET A 321 2.02 18.20 15.00
N ARG A 322 1.88 18.39 13.67
CA ARG A 322 2.41 17.48 12.65
C ARG A 322 3.82 17.93 12.24
N VAL A 323 4.68 16.96 11.91
CA VAL A 323 6.10 17.22 11.60
C VAL A 323 6.49 16.64 10.26
N VAL A 324 7.07 17.47 9.37
CA VAL A 324 7.81 17.05 8.17
C VAL A 324 9.31 17.16 8.45
N GLY A 325 10.05 16.14 8.01
CA GLY A 325 11.47 15.99 8.32
C GLY A 325 11.69 15.11 9.56
N PRO A 326 12.73 15.35 10.37
CA PRO A 326 13.87 16.24 10.15
C PRO A 326 14.72 15.89 8.94
N ASN A 327 15.77 16.68 8.68
CA ASN A 327 16.71 16.44 7.59
C ASN A 327 16.01 16.40 6.21
N CYS A 328 15.26 17.46 5.88
CA CYS A 328 14.46 17.56 4.66
C CYS A 328 14.76 18.84 3.88
N LEU A 329 14.34 18.87 2.60
CA LEU A 329 14.41 20.05 1.74
C LEU A 329 13.39 21.14 2.13
N GLY A 330 12.23 20.72 2.64
CA GLY A 330 11.11 21.60 2.94
C GLY A 330 9.82 21.22 2.22
N VAL A 331 8.89 22.17 2.10
CA VAL A 331 7.58 22.02 1.47
C VAL A 331 7.32 23.13 0.47
N LEU A 332 6.66 22.77 -0.65
CA LEU A 332 6.21 23.67 -1.70
C LEU A 332 4.71 23.47 -1.92
N ASP A 333 3.96 24.56 -1.99
CA ASP A 333 2.59 24.63 -2.47
C ASP A 333 2.52 25.69 -3.57
N ASN A 334 2.38 25.25 -4.81
CA ASN A 334 2.29 26.11 -6.00
C ASN A 334 0.86 26.50 -6.36
N VAL A 335 -0.12 26.06 -5.57
CA VAL A 335 -1.53 26.45 -5.82
C VAL A 335 -1.63 27.97 -5.78
N PRO A 336 -2.25 28.62 -6.80
CA PRO A 336 -2.25 30.09 -6.94
C PRO A 336 -2.81 30.85 -5.73
N SER A 337 -3.66 30.22 -4.93
CA SER A 337 -4.23 30.81 -3.71
C SER A 337 -3.28 30.80 -2.51
N VAL A 338 -2.15 30.08 -2.57
CA VAL A 338 -1.19 29.92 -1.45
C VAL A 338 0.23 30.34 -1.82
N ARG A 339 0.84 29.74 -2.85
CA ARG A 339 2.17 30.05 -3.39
C ARG A 339 3.28 29.97 -2.34
N LEU A 340 3.25 28.97 -1.49
CA LEU A 340 4.28 28.76 -0.48
C LEU A 340 5.49 28.02 -1.06
N ASN A 341 6.66 28.64 -1.06
CA ASN A 341 7.93 27.92 -1.27
C ASN A 341 8.77 27.95 0.00
N ALA A 342 8.51 27.05 0.93
CA ALA A 342 9.29 26.84 2.14
C ALA A 342 10.40 25.77 1.93
N THR A 343 11.06 25.82 0.78
CA THR A 343 12.23 24.99 0.45
C THR A 343 13.47 25.87 0.25
N PHE A 344 14.65 25.25 0.28
CA PHE A 344 15.90 25.89 -0.15
C PHE A 344 16.32 25.44 -1.57
N SER A 345 15.38 24.95 -2.37
CA SER A 345 15.61 24.68 -3.80
C SER A 345 15.75 26.01 -4.55
N GLY A 346 16.77 26.09 -5.41
CA GLY A 346 16.95 27.25 -6.31
C GLY A 346 16.01 27.25 -7.53
N ILE A 347 15.25 26.17 -7.72
CA ILE A 347 14.37 25.96 -8.88
C ILE A 347 12.94 25.75 -8.40
N VAL A 348 12.01 26.47 -9.00
CA VAL A 348 10.57 26.32 -8.75
C VAL A 348 9.92 25.79 -10.01
N PRO A 349 9.31 24.59 -10.00
CA PRO A 349 8.56 24.10 -11.14
C PRO A 349 7.31 24.96 -11.40
N PRO A 350 6.75 24.97 -12.62
CA PRO A 350 5.50 25.68 -12.90
C PRO A 350 4.34 25.11 -12.07
N PRO A 351 3.29 25.91 -11.79
CA PRO A 351 2.09 25.42 -11.13
C PRO A 351 1.34 24.42 -12.01
N GLY A 352 0.75 23.38 -11.41
CA GLY A 352 -0.02 22.34 -12.10
C GLY A 352 -0.58 21.30 -11.15
N GLY A 353 -0.85 20.08 -11.65
CA GLY A 353 -1.57 19.05 -10.90
C GLY A 353 -0.73 17.95 -10.24
N LEU A 354 0.58 17.89 -10.49
CA LEU A 354 1.43 16.84 -9.92
C LEU A 354 1.76 17.11 -8.46
N ALA A 355 1.51 16.15 -7.57
CA ALA A 355 1.97 16.17 -6.19
C ALA A 355 3.21 15.28 -6.01
N VAL A 356 4.29 15.84 -5.45
CA VAL A 356 5.59 15.16 -5.29
C VAL A 356 5.90 14.92 -3.83
N ALA A 357 6.25 13.67 -3.45
CA ALA A 357 6.83 13.38 -2.14
C ALA A 357 8.16 12.64 -2.28
N SER A 358 9.21 13.18 -1.70
CA SER A 358 10.55 12.60 -1.76
C SER A 358 11.13 12.36 -0.37
N GLN A 359 11.68 11.16 -0.14
CA GLN A 359 12.46 10.87 1.08
C GLN A 359 13.91 11.36 0.97
N SER A 360 14.34 11.75 -0.24
CA SER A 360 15.66 12.34 -0.50
C SER A 360 15.51 13.81 -0.88
N GLY A 361 16.19 14.70 -0.15
CA GLY A 361 16.21 16.14 -0.48
C GLY A 361 16.86 16.42 -1.83
N GLY A 362 17.98 15.76 -2.15
CA GLY A 362 18.68 15.91 -3.43
C GLY A 362 17.83 15.47 -4.63
N LEU A 363 17.13 14.34 -4.53
CA LEU A 363 16.20 13.90 -5.57
C LEU A 363 14.97 14.78 -5.67
N GLY A 364 14.52 15.40 -4.56
CA GLY A 364 13.47 16.40 -4.61
C GLY A 364 13.89 17.62 -5.47
N ILE A 365 15.13 18.11 -5.32
CA ILE A 365 15.67 19.18 -6.16
C ILE A 365 15.75 18.76 -7.62
N LEU A 366 16.26 17.56 -7.91
CA LEU A 366 16.35 17.04 -9.28
C LEU A 366 14.96 16.94 -9.92
N LEU A 367 13.95 16.48 -9.20
CA LEU A 367 12.56 16.43 -9.70
C LEU A 367 12.00 17.83 -9.99
N HIS A 368 12.35 18.86 -9.18
CA HIS A 368 11.98 20.25 -9.50
C HIS A 368 12.65 20.72 -10.79
N GLU A 369 13.92 20.38 -11.01
CA GLU A 369 14.68 20.71 -12.20
C GLU A 369 14.06 20.06 -13.44
N LEU A 370 13.81 18.75 -13.38
CA LEU A 370 13.18 18.00 -14.48
C LEU A 370 11.76 18.53 -14.78
N ALA A 371 10.96 18.79 -13.76
CA ALA A 371 9.63 19.34 -13.94
C ALA A 371 9.67 20.72 -14.59
N ALA A 372 10.59 21.59 -14.16
CA ALA A 372 10.78 22.91 -14.76
C ALA A 372 11.27 22.81 -16.22
N ALA A 373 12.22 21.95 -16.50
CA ALA A 373 12.76 21.72 -17.85
C ALA A 373 11.71 21.15 -18.82
N LEU A 374 10.84 20.27 -18.33
CA LEU A 374 9.76 19.67 -19.13
C LEU A 374 8.50 20.57 -19.18
N GLY A 375 8.43 21.66 -18.40
CA GLY A 375 7.21 22.43 -18.23
C GLY A 375 6.09 21.63 -17.55
N LEU A 376 6.44 20.60 -16.76
CA LEU A 376 5.50 19.78 -16.00
C LEU A 376 5.02 20.54 -14.76
N GLY A 377 3.70 20.72 -14.64
CA GLY A 377 3.11 21.50 -13.57
C GLY A 377 3.06 20.72 -12.25
N VAL A 378 3.56 21.33 -11.15
CA VAL A 378 3.58 20.77 -9.81
C VAL A 378 2.64 21.54 -8.89
N ALA A 379 1.69 20.85 -8.22
CA ALA A 379 0.82 21.42 -7.19
C ALA A 379 1.52 21.50 -5.84
N PHE A 380 2.08 20.37 -5.41
CA PHE A 380 2.74 20.21 -4.12
C PHE A 380 4.07 19.51 -4.27
N SER A 381 5.06 19.89 -3.45
CA SER A 381 6.25 19.09 -3.25
C SER A 381 6.60 19.05 -1.76
N VAL A 382 6.74 17.83 -1.21
CA VAL A 382 7.05 17.59 0.19
C VAL A 382 8.30 16.71 0.30
N SER A 383 9.35 17.26 0.89
CA SER A 383 10.53 16.47 1.25
C SER A 383 10.33 15.87 2.62
N LEU A 384 10.22 14.55 2.70
CA LEU A 384 9.91 13.84 3.94
C LEU A 384 11.12 13.69 4.88
N GLY A 385 12.35 13.74 4.34
CA GLY A 385 13.58 13.52 5.12
C GLY A 385 13.55 12.21 5.90
N ASN A 386 13.85 12.25 7.20
CA ASN A 386 13.79 11.08 8.08
C ASN A 386 12.36 10.56 8.32
N LYS A 387 11.33 11.29 7.92
CA LYS A 387 9.94 10.86 7.98
C LYS A 387 9.52 10.48 9.40
N VAL A 388 9.78 11.37 10.37
CA VAL A 388 9.53 11.10 11.79
C VAL A 388 8.03 10.96 12.09
N ASP A 389 7.18 11.80 11.49
CA ASP A 389 5.72 11.81 11.66
C ASP A 389 4.99 11.65 10.31
N VAL A 390 4.98 12.72 9.50
CA VAL A 390 4.31 12.71 8.20
C VAL A 390 5.03 11.78 7.23
N SER A 391 4.27 10.90 6.59
CA SER A 391 4.76 9.91 5.64
C SER A 391 4.06 10.05 4.27
N SER A 392 4.54 9.30 3.27
CA SER A 392 3.86 9.20 1.97
C SER A 392 2.42 8.70 2.09
N ASN A 393 2.12 7.83 3.06
CA ASN A 393 0.77 7.33 3.29
C ASN A 393 -0.21 8.46 3.68
N ASP A 394 0.23 9.35 4.57
CA ASP A 394 -0.58 10.46 5.05
C ASP A 394 -0.81 11.49 3.94
N LEU A 395 0.23 11.77 3.14
CA LEU A 395 0.13 12.65 1.97
C LEU A 395 -0.79 12.07 0.90
N LEU A 396 -0.68 10.78 0.57
CA LEU A 396 -1.57 10.13 -0.42
C LEU A 396 -3.03 10.17 0.04
N SER A 397 -3.32 9.94 1.32
CA SER A 397 -4.68 10.08 1.86
C SER A 397 -5.23 11.51 1.70
N ALA A 398 -4.40 12.52 1.99
CA ALA A 398 -4.80 13.93 1.83
C ALA A 398 -4.97 14.32 0.36
N TRP A 399 -4.05 13.89 -0.51
CA TRP A 399 -4.06 14.22 -1.94
C TRP A 399 -5.13 13.48 -2.74
N LEU A 400 -5.59 12.32 -2.25
CA LEU A 400 -6.67 11.57 -2.89
C LEU A 400 -7.93 12.42 -3.06
N ILE A 401 -8.28 13.15 -2.01
CA ILE A 401 -9.50 14.00 -1.99
C ILE A 401 -9.22 15.46 -2.35
N ASP A 402 -7.98 15.84 -2.66
CA ASP A 402 -7.62 17.19 -3.06
C ASP A 402 -7.85 17.37 -4.57
N ALA A 403 -8.69 18.38 -4.92
CA ALA A 403 -9.03 18.65 -6.32
C ALA A 403 -7.88 19.26 -7.14
N GLU A 404 -6.89 19.88 -6.48
CA GLU A 404 -5.71 20.44 -7.15
C GLU A 404 -4.68 19.37 -7.55
N VAL A 405 -4.85 18.13 -7.06
CA VAL A 405 -3.96 17.03 -7.37
C VAL A 405 -4.59 16.13 -8.43
N THR A 406 -3.91 15.99 -9.57
CA THR A 406 -4.31 15.10 -10.68
C THR A 406 -3.48 13.81 -10.74
N ALA A 407 -2.24 13.85 -10.25
CA ALA A 407 -1.33 12.71 -10.16
C ALA A 407 -0.41 12.85 -8.97
N ALA A 408 0.21 11.75 -8.52
CA ALA A 408 1.26 11.79 -7.49
C ALA A 408 2.52 11.05 -7.93
N ALA A 409 3.68 11.60 -7.53
CA ALA A 409 5.00 11.07 -7.79
C ALA A 409 5.76 10.87 -6.48
N LEU A 410 6.26 9.66 -6.24
CA LEU A 410 6.95 9.30 -5.01
C LEU A 410 8.39 8.87 -5.28
N TYR A 411 9.32 9.36 -4.45
CA TYR A 411 10.60 8.70 -4.26
C TYR A 411 10.65 8.06 -2.88
N LEU A 412 10.84 6.74 -2.84
CA LEU A 412 10.73 5.93 -1.64
C LEU A 412 12.04 5.19 -1.34
N GLU A 413 12.52 5.27 -0.11
CA GLU A 413 13.57 4.41 0.45
C GLU A 413 12.95 3.37 1.40
N SER A 414 11.81 3.69 1.99
CA SER A 414 11.01 2.78 2.82
C SER A 414 9.54 3.19 2.86
N PHE A 415 8.65 2.20 3.02
CA PHE A 415 7.19 2.42 3.01
C PHE A 415 6.63 2.89 4.37
N GLY A 416 7.39 2.72 5.47
CA GLY A 416 6.86 2.87 6.83
C GLY A 416 5.91 1.73 7.18
N ASN A 417 4.62 1.86 6.87
CA ASN A 417 3.64 0.77 6.95
C ASN A 417 3.25 0.30 5.54
N PRO A 418 3.85 -0.78 5.00
CA PRO A 418 3.60 -1.24 3.63
C PRO A 418 2.16 -1.71 3.38
N ARG A 419 1.49 -2.28 4.39
CA ARG A 419 0.09 -2.70 4.26
C ARG A 419 -0.85 -1.51 4.12
N LYS A 420 -0.62 -0.45 4.93
CA LYS A 420 -1.34 0.81 4.80
C LYS A 420 -1.05 1.43 3.42
N PHE A 421 0.22 1.42 2.99
CA PHE A 421 0.61 1.90 1.67
C PHE A 421 -0.11 1.16 0.54
N ALA A 422 -0.09 -0.17 0.53
CA ALA A 422 -0.75 -0.97 -0.51
C ALA A 422 -2.24 -0.63 -0.67
N ARG A 423 -2.96 -0.47 0.47
CA ARG A 423 -4.38 -0.12 0.49
C ARG A 423 -4.62 1.29 -0.06
N ILE A 424 -3.87 2.28 0.41
CA ILE A 424 -4.02 3.67 0.00
C ILE A 424 -3.58 3.85 -1.45
N ALA A 425 -2.45 3.26 -1.86
CA ALA A 425 -1.93 3.33 -3.21
C ALA A 425 -2.92 2.74 -4.23
N ARG A 426 -3.54 1.57 -3.93
CA ARG A 426 -4.57 0.98 -4.79
C ARG A 426 -5.77 1.90 -4.98
N ARG A 427 -6.27 2.53 -3.91
CA ARG A 427 -7.37 3.50 -3.97
C ARG A 427 -6.96 4.74 -4.76
N PHE A 428 -5.76 5.27 -4.49
CA PHE A 428 -5.23 6.42 -5.19
C PHE A 428 -5.11 6.15 -6.69
N SER A 429 -4.51 5.01 -7.07
CA SER A 429 -4.31 4.63 -8.47
C SER A 429 -5.61 4.38 -9.23
N ARG A 430 -6.74 4.07 -8.55
CA ARG A 430 -8.05 3.97 -9.18
C ARG A 430 -8.60 5.32 -9.65
N GLU A 431 -8.30 6.37 -8.92
CA GLU A 431 -8.79 7.72 -9.19
C GLU A 431 -7.76 8.57 -9.96
N LYS A 432 -6.49 8.51 -9.55
CA LYS A 432 -5.39 9.36 -10.04
C LYS A 432 -4.13 8.53 -10.27
N PRO A 433 -3.32 8.79 -11.31
CA PRO A 433 -2.06 8.10 -11.51
C PRO A 433 -1.13 8.27 -10.32
N LEU A 434 -0.50 7.16 -9.90
CA LEU A 434 0.53 7.12 -8.87
C LEU A 434 1.82 6.55 -9.44
N LEU A 435 2.85 7.38 -9.53
CA LEU A 435 4.17 7.01 -10.02
C LEU A 435 5.13 6.86 -8.84
N ALA A 436 6.06 5.92 -8.92
CA ALA A 436 7.05 5.76 -7.87
C ALA A 436 8.41 5.27 -8.38
N VAL A 437 9.47 5.87 -7.83
CA VAL A 437 10.85 5.36 -7.88
C VAL A 437 11.22 4.85 -6.51
N VAL A 438 11.78 3.63 -6.42
CA VAL A 438 12.22 3.03 -5.16
C VAL A 438 13.73 2.89 -5.15
N GLY A 439 14.37 3.50 -4.16
CA GLY A 439 15.80 3.34 -3.91
C GLY A 439 16.14 1.99 -3.29
N GLY A 440 17.40 1.55 -3.44
CA GLY A 440 17.90 0.35 -2.77
C GLY A 440 17.43 -1.00 -3.36
N ARG A 441 16.97 -1.04 -4.62
CA ARG A 441 16.52 -2.29 -5.28
C ARG A 441 17.66 -3.29 -5.53
N SER A 442 18.84 -2.82 -5.89
CA SER A 442 20.02 -3.64 -6.13
C SER A 442 20.85 -3.86 -4.87
N ALA A 443 21.75 -4.86 -4.87
CA ALA A 443 22.69 -5.07 -3.76
C ALA A 443 23.60 -3.84 -3.53
N GLY A 444 24.03 -3.16 -4.60
CA GLY A 444 24.78 -1.91 -4.52
C GLY A 444 23.95 -0.77 -3.93
N GLY A 445 22.73 -0.60 -4.43
CA GLY A 445 21.79 0.40 -3.92
C GLY A 445 21.44 0.19 -2.44
N ARG A 446 21.25 -1.06 -2.00
CA ARG A 446 21.02 -1.38 -0.57
C ARG A 446 22.20 -1.00 0.31
N ARG A 447 23.44 -1.27 -0.14
CA ARG A 447 24.64 -0.87 0.63
C ARG A 447 24.77 0.66 0.72
N ALA A 448 24.50 1.37 -0.37
CA ALA A 448 24.48 2.82 -0.37
C ALA A 448 23.35 3.39 0.53
N GLY A 449 22.14 2.83 0.45
CA GLY A 449 21.00 3.26 1.27
C GLY A 449 21.18 2.98 2.76
N ALA A 450 21.86 1.90 3.15
CA ALA A 450 22.12 1.56 4.56
C ALA A 450 22.96 2.63 5.30
N SER A 451 23.68 3.47 4.57
CA SER A 451 24.41 4.63 5.15
C SER A 451 23.52 5.85 5.31
N HIS A 452 22.31 5.88 4.71
CA HIS A 452 21.39 7.02 4.75
C HIS A 452 20.13 6.78 5.60
N THR A 453 19.70 5.52 5.71
CA THR A 453 18.48 5.18 6.46
C THR A 453 18.70 3.98 7.37
N ALA A 454 18.19 4.04 8.60
CA ALA A 454 18.23 2.93 9.56
C ALA A 454 17.19 1.83 9.25
N ALA A 455 16.36 2.01 8.23
CA ALA A 455 15.30 1.07 7.86
C ALA A 455 15.84 -0.10 7.02
N ALA A 456 15.41 -1.32 7.33
CA ALA A 456 15.70 -2.50 6.51
C ALA A 456 15.06 -2.34 5.12
N ALA A 457 15.83 -2.61 4.06
CA ALA A 457 15.34 -2.53 2.69
C ALA A 457 14.34 -3.67 2.42
N THR A 458 13.18 -3.32 1.86
CA THR A 458 12.17 -4.29 1.41
C THR A 458 12.68 -5.06 0.19
N PRO A 459 12.46 -6.38 0.08
CA PRO A 459 12.86 -7.16 -1.09
C PRO A 459 12.26 -6.59 -2.37
N ALA A 460 13.08 -6.45 -3.43
CA ALA A 460 12.65 -5.84 -4.70
C ALA A 460 11.43 -6.55 -5.31
N VAL A 461 11.42 -7.89 -5.28
CA VAL A 461 10.30 -8.70 -5.80
C VAL A 461 8.97 -8.44 -5.07
N ALA A 462 9.04 -8.13 -3.78
CA ALA A 462 7.86 -7.82 -2.99
C ALA A 462 7.34 -6.40 -3.30
N VAL A 463 8.25 -5.46 -3.58
CA VAL A 463 7.89 -4.11 -4.05
C VAL A 463 7.21 -4.18 -5.41
N ASP A 464 7.74 -4.98 -6.34
CA ASP A 464 7.15 -5.16 -7.67
C ASP A 464 5.75 -5.76 -7.60
N ALA A 465 5.56 -6.77 -6.76
CA ALA A 465 4.26 -7.36 -6.49
C ALA A 465 3.26 -6.32 -5.92
N LEU A 466 3.70 -5.55 -4.93
CA LEU A 466 2.89 -4.50 -4.32
C LEU A 466 2.47 -3.45 -5.36
N PHE A 467 3.39 -2.98 -6.19
CA PHE A 467 3.11 -1.98 -7.21
C PHE A 467 2.16 -2.51 -8.27
N ALA A 468 2.40 -3.71 -8.79
CA ALA A 468 1.54 -4.34 -9.78
C ALA A 468 0.09 -4.52 -9.26
N GLN A 469 -0.08 -4.94 -8.00
CA GLN A 469 -1.41 -5.10 -7.40
C GLN A 469 -2.09 -3.77 -7.09
N ALA A 470 -1.31 -2.76 -6.68
CA ALA A 470 -1.83 -1.44 -6.33
C ALA A 470 -2.00 -0.50 -7.54
N GLY A 471 -1.56 -0.88 -8.74
CA GLY A 471 -1.60 -0.04 -9.93
C GLY A 471 -0.63 1.14 -9.87
N VAL A 472 0.45 1.00 -9.10
CA VAL A 472 1.52 2.00 -9.04
C VAL A 472 2.41 1.85 -10.26
N ILE A 473 2.65 2.94 -10.96
CA ILE A 473 3.56 2.99 -12.09
C ILE A 473 5.00 2.98 -11.56
N ALA A 474 5.69 1.86 -11.76
CA ALA A 474 7.06 1.67 -11.31
C ALA A 474 8.03 2.32 -12.31
N CYS A 475 8.64 3.43 -11.94
CA CYS A 475 9.62 4.13 -12.75
C CYS A 475 11.05 3.71 -12.37
N GLU A 476 11.95 3.63 -13.38
CA GLU A 476 13.34 3.24 -13.20
C GLU A 476 14.18 4.33 -12.54
N GLY A 477 13.85 5.60 -12.82
CA GLY A 477 14.55 6.76 -12.30
C GLY A 477 13.73 8.05 -12.35
N PRO A 478 14.29 9.15 -11.85
CA PRO A 478 13.59 10.44 -11.80
C PRO A 478 13.25 11.00 -13.18
N GLU A 479 14.05 10.74 -14.21
CA GLU A 479 13.80 11.14 -15.60
C GLU A 479 12.58 10.39 -16.14
N ASP A 480 12.57 9.07 -16.02
CA ASP A 480 11.43 8.21 -16.41
C ASP A 480 10.14 8.62 -15.69
N LEU A 481 10.24 8.92 -14.40
CA LEU A 481 9.11 9.40 -13.62
C LEU A 481 8.57 10.74 -14.17
N ALA A 482 9.45 11.71 -14.44
CA ALA A 482 9.04 13.02 -14.93
C ALA A 482 8.47 12.96 -16.36
N GLU A 483 9.07 12.18 -17.25
CA GLU A 483 8.62 11.94 -18.62
C GLU A 483 7.25 11.25 -18.63
N THR A 484 7.08 10.20 -17.83
CA THR A 484 5.80 9.49 -17.69
C THR A 484 4.72 10.39 -17.09
N ALA A 485 5.06 11.17 -16.05
CA ALA A 485 4.12 12.14 -15.46
C ALA A 485 3.67 13.19 -16.47
N LEU A 486 4.58 13.67 -17.35
CA LEU A 486 4.24 14.61 -18.41
C LEU A 486 3.24 14.02 -19.41
N VAL A 487 3.43 12.76 -19.81
CA VAL A 487 2.52 12.08 -20.74
C VAL A 487 1.13 11.92 -20.09
N LEU A 488 1.09 11.51 -18.83
CA LEU A 488 -0.17 11.35 -18.07
C LEU A 488 -0.88 12.67 -17.77
N ASP A 489 -0.14 13.78 -17.69
CA ASP A 489 -0.71 15.13 -17.48
C ASP A 489 -1.34 15.71 -18.74
N ARG A 490 -0.73 15.45 -19.91
CA ARG A 490 -1.09 16.14 -21.17
C ARG A 490 -1.79 15.29 -22.20
N ALA A 491 -1.66 13.95 -22.12
CA ALA A 491 -2.26 13.06 -23.10
C ALA A 491 -3.39 12.23 -22.47
N ALA A 492 -4.36 11.86 -23.30
CA ALA A 492 -5.36 10.88 -22.92
C ALA A 492 -4.70 9.52 -22.64
N LEU A 493 -5.29 8.70 -21.78
CA LEU A 493 -4.83 7.33 -21.58
C LEU A 493 -5.13 6.50 -22.82
N PRO A 494 -4.16 5.68 -23.31
CA PRO A 494 -4.38 4.85 -24.51
C PRO A 494 -5.42 3.76 -24.24
N ALA A 495 -6.27 3.48 -25.23
CA ALA A 495 -7.28 2.43 -25.15
C ALA A 495 -6.68 1.01 -25.22
N GLY A 496 -5.44 0.89 -25.66
CA GLY A 496 -4.71 -0.37 -25.81
C GLY A 496 -3.22 -0.15 -26.07
N ARG A 497 -2.56 -1.15 -26.66
CA ARG A 497 -1.11 -1.18 -26.85
C ARG A 497 -0.65 -0.96 -28.28
N ARG A 498 -1.55 -0.63 -29.23
CA ARG A 498 -1.23 -0.43 -30.65
C ARG A 498 -0.69 0.97 -30.85
N LEU A 499 0.59 1.08 -31.24
CA LEU A 499 1.30 2.33 -31.46
C LEU A 499 1.44 2.64 -32.95
N GLY A 500 0.95 3.81 -33.39
CA GLY A 500 1.27 4.41 -34.64
C GLY A 500 2.49 5.33 -34.49
N ILE A 501 3.43 5.22 -35.41
CA ILE A 501 4.66 6.01 -35.37
C ILE A 501 4.75 6.84 -36.66
N VAL A 502 4.90 8.15 -36.50
CA VAL A 502 5.08 9.10 -37.61
C VAL A 502 6.43 9.78 -37.44
N VAL A 503 7.27 9.70 -38.48
CA VAL A 503 8.63 10.26 -38.46
C VAL A 503 8.93 11.04 -39.74
N ASN A 504 9.95 11.90 -39.71
CA ASN A 504 10.53 12.52 -40.90
C ASN A 504 11.91 11.94 -41.25
N ALA A 505 12.33 10.89 -40.58
CA ALA A 505 13.58 10.19 -40.78
C ALA A 505 13.43 8.68 -40.49
N GLY A 506 13.53 7.84 -41.53
CA GLY A 506 13.22 6.41 -41.44
C GLY A 506 14.00 5.66 -40.36
N GLY A 507 15.26 6.00 -40.12
CA GLY A 507 16.09 5.40 -39.09
C GLY A 507 15.55 5.62 -37.67
N VAL A 508 14.97 6.79 -37.39
CA VAL A 508 14.31 7.09 -36.11
C VAL A 508 13.08 6.20 -35.90
N GLY A 509 12.29 6.02 -36.97
CA GLY A 509 11.11 5.14 -36.96
C GLY A 509 11.45 3.67 -36.65
N VAL A 510 12.50 3.13 -37.25
CA VAL A 510 12.97 1.76 -37.01
C VAL A 510 13.35 1.58 -35.54
N VAL A 511 14.15 2.48 -34.97
CA VAL A 511 14.58 2.43 -33.59
C VAL A 511 13.38 2.57 -32.66
N ALA A 512 12.44 3.46 -32.97
CA ALA A 512 11.20 3.62 -32.16
C ALA A 512 10.34 2.36 -32.14
N ALA A 513 10.21 1.68 -33.29
CA ALA A 513 9.45 0.43 -33.39
C ALA A 513 10.11 -0.70 -32.58
N ASP A 514 11.45 -0.86 -32.70
CA ASP A 514 12.19 -1.85 -31.91
C ASP A 514 12.07 -1.58 -30.39
N GLN A 515 12.08 -0.31 -29.98
CA GLN A 515 11.87 0.07 -28.58
C GLN A 515 10.44 -0.21 -28.14
N ALA A 516 9.46 0.11 -28.95
CA ALA A 516 8.05 -0.13 -28.65
C ALA A 516 7.76 -1.62 -28.40
N GLU A 517 8.25 -2.51 -29.24
CA GLU A 517 8.06 -3.94 -29.06
C GLU A 517 8.77 -4.49 -27.81
N ARG A 518 9.97 -3.96 -27.49
CA ARG A 518 10.67 -4.32 -26.25
C ARG A 518 9.92 -3.90 -24.99
N GLN A 519 9.17 -2.79 -25.06
CA GLN A 519 8.33 -2.31 -23.97
C GLN A 519 6.91 -2.92 -23.98
N GLY A 520 6.66 -3.93 -24.84
CA GLY A 520 5.39 -4.64 -24.93
C GLY A 520 4.27 -3.86 -25.64
N LEU A 521 4.59 -2.76 -26.32
CA LEU A 521 3.68 -2.13 -27.28
C LEU A 521 3.71 -2.92 -28.60
N THR A 522 2.67 -2.78 -29.41
CA THR A 522 2.61 -3.39 -30.74
C THR A 522 2.63 -2.29 -31.80
N VAL A 523 3.38 -2.51 -32.89
CA VAL A 523 3.44 -1.59 -34.03
C VAL A 523 2.74 -2.28 -35.22
N PRO A 524 1.39 -2.19 -35.34
CA PRO A 524 0.65 -2.92 -36.35
C PRO A 524 0.92 -2.39 -37.77
N ALA A 525 0.94 -3.27 -38.73
CA ALA A 525 0.91 -2.84 -40.14
C ALA A 525 -0.43 -2.15 -40.43
N LEU A 526 -0.38 -0.94 -40.99
CA LEU A 526 -1.55 -0.18 -41.37
C LEU A 526 -2.28 -0.80 -42.57
N SER A 527 -3.57 -0.65 -42.67
CA SER A 527 -4.35 -1.17 -43.77
C SER A 527 -3.94 -0.55 -45.12
N PRO A 528 -4.06 -1.27 -46.25
CA PRO A 528 -3.75 -0.72 -47.57
C PRO A 528 -4.57 0.54 -47.91
N ALA A 529 -5.79 0.66 -47.38
CA ALA A 529 -6.63 1.83 -47.58
C ALA A 529 -6.02 3.06 -46.90
N LEU A 530 -5.61 2.91 -45.65
CA LEU A 530 -4.96 3.98 -44.88
C LEU A 530 -3.60 4.34 -45.51
N GLN A 531 -2.81 3.38 -45.89
CA GLN A 531 -1.53 3.63 -46.58
C GLN A 531 -1.71 4.43 -47.88
N GLN A 532 -2.76 4.17 -48.66
CA GLN A 532 -3.11 4.93 -49.86
C GLN A 532 -3.52 6.38 -49.51
N GLU A 533 -4.22 6.59 -48.39
CA GLU A 533 -4.51 7.96 -47.96
C GLU A 533 -3.25 8.72 -47.51
N LEU A 534 -2.38 8.07 -46.74
CA LEU A 534 -1.13 8.63 -46.26
C LEU A 534 -0.16 8.99 -47.38
N SER A 535 -0.18 8.22 -48.50
CA SER A 535 0.72 8.47 -49.64
C SER A 535 0.56 9.85 -50.28
N ARG A 536 -0.53 10.57 -50.02
CA ARG A 536 -0.75 11.96 -50.51
C ARG A 536 0.08 12.99 -49.76
N HIS A 537 0.57 12.66 -48.57
CA HIS A 537 1.31 13.52 -47.64
C HIS A 537 2.78 13.07 -47.47
N VAL A 538 3.20 12.04 -48.17
CA VAL A 538 4.55 11.48 -48.11
C VAL A 538 5.33 11.86 -49.34
N ALA A 539 6.55 12.35 -49.17
CA ALA A 539 7.40 12.74 -50.28
C ALA A 539 8.22 11.57 -50.83
N GLY A 540 8.18 11.36 -52.14
CA GLY A 540 9.08 10.43 -52.84
C GLY A 540 8.82 8.95 -52.59
N THR A 541 9.85 8.19 -52.22
CA THR A 541 9.82 6.73 -51.97
C THR A 541 9.68 6.38 -50.48
N SER A 542 9.32 7.35 -49.62
CA SER A 542 9.13 7.16 -48.19
C SER A 542 7.97 6.20 -47.89
N GLY A 543 8.04 5.51 -46.76
CA GLY A 543 7.12 4.44 -46.41
C GLY A 543 5.81 4.90 -45.76
N THR A 544 4.68 4.34 -46.20
CA THR A 544 3.35 4.58 -45.61
C THR A 544 2.88 3.45 -44.66
N SER A 545 3.69 2.44 -44.49
CA SER A 545 3.45 1.42 -43.47
C SER A 545 3.75 2.01 -42.05
N ASN A 546 3.52 1.24 -41.01
CA ASN A 546 3.92 1.68 -39.68
C ASN A 546 5.34 1.17 -39.37
N PRO A 547 6.34 2.01 -39.07
CA PRO A 547 6.34 3.49 -38.97
C PRO A 547 6.06 4.20 -40.31
N VAL A 548 5.31 5.32 -40.24
CA VAL A 548 5.03 6.21 -41.38
C VAL A 548 6.18 7.22 -41.49
N ASP A 549 6.96 7.14 -42.58
CA ASP A 549 8.07 8.06 -42.87
C ASP A 549 7.62 9.16 -43.84
N ALA A 550 7.46 10.37 -43.30
CA ALA A 550 7.09 11.55 -44.08
C ALA A 550 8.22 12.00 -45.01
N GLY A 551 9.46 11.58 -44.72
CA GLY A 551 10.69 12.03 -45.46
C GLY A 551 11.21 13.36 -44.92
N ALA A 552 12.54 13.57 -45.09
CA ALA A 552 13.26 14.72 -44.55
C ALA A 552 12.80 16.08 -45.10
N GLY A 553 12.11 16.10 -46.25
CA GLY A 553 11.55 17.29 -46.87
C GLY A 553 10.06 17.53 -46.59
N ALA A 554 9.41 16.73 -45.73
CA ALA A 554 8.01 16.91 -45.37
C ALA A 554 7.78 18.28 -44.73
N GLY A 555 6.73 18.96 -45.16
CA GLY A 555 6.32 20.21 -44.57
C GLY A 555 5.58 20.02 -43.24
N PRO A 556 5.42 21.09 -42.42
CA PRO A 556 4.72 21.01 -41.14
C PRO A 556 3.26 20.51 -41.29
N ASP A 557 2.57 20.96 -42.34
CA ASP A 557 1.18 20.55 -42.61
C ASP A 557 1.06 19.06 -42.93
N ASP A 558 2.04 18.51 -43.66
CA ASP A 558 2.07 17.08 -43.98
C ASP A 558 2.27 16.22 -42.74
N VAL A 559 3.18 16.63 -41.84
CA VAL A 559 3.42 15.93 -40.58
C VAL A 559 2.12 15.90 -39.72
N VAL A 560 1.45 17.05 -39.60
CA VAL A 560 0.17 17.14 -38.84
C VAL A 560 -0.92 16.32 -39.52
N ALA A 561 -1.01 16.34 -40.85
CA ALA A 561 -2.00 15.56 -41.59
C ALA A 561 -1.77 14.05 -41.43
N LEU A 562 -0.52 13.58 -41.50
CA LEU A 562 -0.15 12.18 -41.26
C LEU A 562 -0.49 11.75 -39.84
N ALA A 563 -0.09 12.53 -38.83
CA ALA A 563 -0.42 12.26 -37.44
C ALA A 563 -1.94 12.17 -37.22
N ARG A 564 -2.72 13.12 -37.77
CA ARG A 564 -4.18 13.13 -37.70
C ARG A 564 -4.80 11.87 -38.33
N ARG A 565 -4.33 11.49 -39.53
CA ARG A 565 -4.87 10.33 -40.24
C ARG A 565 -4.61 9.02 -39.48
N VAL A 566 -3.39 8.85 -38.99
CA VAL A 566 -3.03 7.68 -38.18
C VAL A 566 -3.86 7.64 -36.89
N ALA A 567 -3.96 8.76 -36.19
CA ALA A 567 -4.71 8.85 -34.93
C ALA A 567 -6.21 8.56 -35.11
N THR A 568 -6.83 9.03 -36.20
CA THR A 568 -8.27 8.86 -36.44
C THR A 568 -8.64 7.59 -37.18
N SER A 569 -7.67 6.74 -37.52
CA SER A 569 -7.89 5.51 -38.29
C SER A 569 -8.63 4.40 -37.51
N GLY A 570 -8.56 4.39 -36.19
CA GLY A 570 -9.00 3.30 -35.34
C GLY A 570 -8.10 2.06 -35.37
N GLU A 571 -6.97 2.12 -36.14
CA GLU A 571 -6.00 1.03 -36.25
C GLU A 571 -4.96 1.06 -35.13
N VAL A 572 -4.80 2.19 -34.44
CA VAL A 572 -3.85 2.43 -33.34
C VAL A 572 -4.55 3.02 -32.10
N ASP A 573 -3.95 2.86 -30.94
CA ASP A 573 -4.46 3.36 -29.67
C ASP A 573 -3.66 4.58 -29.18
N ALA A 574 -2.44 4.77 -29.69
CA ALA A 574 -1.57 5.90 -29.43
C ALA A 574 -0.77 6.27 -30.68
N VAL A 575 -0.32 7.53 -30.76
CA VAL A 575 0.54 8.02 -31.85
C VAL A 575 1.77 8.69 -31.24
N LEU A 576 2.95 8.24 -31.71
CA LEU A 576 4.23 8.88 -31.46
C LEU A 576 4.66 9.65 -32.73
N VAL A 577 4.88 10.95 -32.63
CA VAL A 577 5.47 11.77 -33.67
C VAL A 577 6.91 12.06 -33.31
N ALA A 578 7.88 11.41 -33.99
CA ALA A 578 9.29 11.58 -33.68
C ALA A 578 9.99 12.33 -34.79
N LEU A 579 10.31 13.60 -34.56
CA LEU A 579 10.87 14.50 -35.54
C LEU A 579 12.39 14.69 -35.35
N ALA A 580 13.14 14.48 -36.41
CA ALA A 580 14.54 14.85 -36.46
C ALA A 580 14.64 16.28 -37.02
N PRO A 581 15.44 17.19 -36.42
CA PRO A 581 15.66 18.53 -36.96
C PRO A 581 16.43 18.42 -38.26
N THR A 582 15.92 19.04 -39.33
CA THR A 582 16.60 19.07 -40.62
C THR A 582 16.72 20.52 -41.05
N ARG A 583 17.73 20.80 -41.90
CA ARG A 583 17.86 22.11 -42.52
C ARG A 583 17.01 22.25 -43.79
N VAL A 584 16.24 21.23 -44.17
CA VAL A 584 15.46 21.16 -45.38
C VAL A 584 14.09 21.77 -45.23
N ALA A 585 13.45 21.56 -44.06
CA ALA A 585 12.14 22.09 -43.73
C ALA A 585 12.16 22.72 -42.33
N ASP A 586 11.48 23.85 -42.17
CA ASP A 586 11.18 24.43 -40.85
C ASP A 586 9.95 23.73 -40.32
N LEU A 587 10.13 22.91 -39.29
CA LEU A 587 9.04 22.18 -38.63
C LEU A 587 8.45 22.95 -37.42
N THR A 588 8.91 24.17 -37.15
CA THR A 588 8.38 24.98 -36.05
C THR A 588 6.85 25.10 -36.08
N PRO A 589 6.20 25.33 -37.24
CA PRO A 589 4.73 25.41 -37.29
C PRO A 589 4.04 24.04 -37.05
N ALA A 590 4.73 22.92 -37.21
CA ALA A 590 4.13 21.61 -36.93
C ALA A 590 3.76 21.44 -35.44
N TRP A 591 4.49 22.08 -34.54
CA TRP A 591 4.23 21.99 -33.09
C TRP A 591 2.88 22.60 -32.72
N GLU A 592 2.54 23.76 -33.29
CA GLU A 592 1.22 24.40 -33.07
C GLU A 592 0.09 23.51 -33.64
N GLY A 593 0.34 22.91 -34.82
CA GLY A 593 -0.60 21.99 -35.44
C GLY A 593 -0.80 20.70 -34.64
N LEU A 594 0.30 20.11 -34.10
CA LEU A 594 0.23 18.92 -33.25
C LEU A 594 -0.43 19.22 -31.89
N ALA A 595 -0.16 20.38 -31.27
CA ALA A 595 -0.83 20.80 -30.05
C ALA A 595 -2.33 21.03 -30.27
N ALA A 596 -2.72 21.63 -31.41
CA ALA A 596 -4.12 21.75 -31.80
C ALA A 596 -4.75 20.37 -32.03
N LEU A 597 -4.02 19.46 -32.67
CA LEU A 597 -4.47 18.08 -32.86
C LEU A 597 -4.67 17.35 -31.53
N ALA A 598 -3.78 17.51 -30.56
CA ALA A 598 -3.91 16.91 -29.23
C ALA A 598 -5.16 17.44 -28.48
N ARG A 599 -5.48 18.74 -28.63
CA ARG A 599 -6.73 19.31 -28.09
C ARG A 599 -7.98 18.75 -28.74
N ASP A 600 -7.93 18.52 -30.05
CA ASP A 600 -9.08 18.02 -30.83
C ASP A 600 -9.35 16.54 -30.54
N LEU A 601 -8.28 15.74 -30.39
CA LEU A 601 -8.32 14.27 -30.24
C LEU A 601 -8.13 13.85 -28.78
N ARG A 602 -9.15 14.07 -27.97
CA ARG A 602 -9.09 13.71 -26.54
C ARG A 602 -9.17 12.20 -26.24
N ASP A 603 -9.47 11.39 -27.24
CA ASP A 603 -9.62 9.94 -27.12
C ASP A 603 -8.41 9.16 -27.66
N VAL A 604 -7.39 9.84 -28.18
CA VAL A 604 -6.17 9.21 -28.69
C VAL A 604 -4.95 9.83 -28.03
N THR A 605 -4.06 8.99 -27.52
CA THR A 605 -2.82 9.40 -26.89
C THR A 605 -1.85 9.92 -27.96
N LEU A 606 -1.51 11.21 -27.93
CA LEU A 606 -0.53 11.81 -28.84
C LEU A 606 0.68 12.30 -28.06
N VAL A 607 1.86 11.81 -28.44
CA VAL A 607 3.16 12.21 -27.85
C VAL A 607 4.11 12.59 -28.99
N ALA A 608 4.93 13.59 -28.75
CA ALA A 608 5.94 13.99 -29.73
C ALA A 608 7.34 13.98 -29.12
N THR A 609 8.36 13.78 -29.98
CA THR A 609 9.76 13.88 -29.57
C THR A 609 10.56 14.78 -30.48
N ILE A 610 11.44 15.58 -29.87
CA ILE A 610 12.42 16.41 -30.52
C ILE A 610 13.67 16.56 -29.65
N PRO A 611 14.89 16.63 -30.20
CA PRO A 611 16.08 16.93 -29.39
C PRO A 611 15.95 18.25 -28.59
N ASP A 612 16.57 18.33 -27.43
CA ASP A 612 16.40 19.43 -26.45
C ASP A 612 16.68 20.82 -27.02
N ASP A 613 17.67 20.98 -27.90
CA ASP A 613 18.04 22.27 -28.49
C ASP A 613 16.95 22.87 -29.37
N ASP A 614 15.99 22.06 -29.83
CA ASP A 614 14.94 22.47 -30.79
C ASP A 614 13.54 22.43 -30.13
N ARG A 615 13.44 22.39 -28.79
CA ARG A 615 12.16 22.35 -28.10
C ARG A 615 11.30 23.58 -28.37
N PRO A 616 10.01 23.40 -28.61
CA PRO A 616 9.09 24.51 -28.83
C PRO A 616 8.97 25.38 -27.57
N THR A 617 8.73 26.67 -27.77
CA THR A 617 8.50 27.63 -26.70
C THR A 617 7.26 27.32 -25.84
N GLU A 618 7.19 27.87 -24.63
CA GLU A 618 6.16 27.64 -23.61
C GLU A 618 4.70 27.53 -24.10
N ALA A 619 4.35 28.24 -25.17
CA ALA A 619 2.95 28.26 -25.68
C ALA A 619 2.49 26.90 -26.28
N VAL A 620 3.39 26.07 -26.78
CA VAL A 620 3.06 24.78 -27.39
C VAL A 620 3.07 23.65 -26.36
N SER A 621 3.75 23.87 -25.24
CA SER A 621 4.05 22.83 -24.25
C SER A 621 2.88 22.48 -23.33
N THR A 622 1.77 23.22 -23.33
CA THR A 622 0.66 22.96 -22.37
C THR A 622 -0.31 21.87 -22.81
N ASP A 623 -0.46 21.64 -24.11
CA ASP A 623 -1.47 20.71 -24.64
C ASP A 623 -0.86 19.44 -25.28
N LEU A 624 0.44 19.41 -25.49
CA LEU A 624 1.15 18.30 -26.11
C LEU A 624 2.32 17.84 -25.24
N ALA A 625 2.40 16.54 -24.97
CA ALA A 625 3.58 15.95 -24.33
C ALA A 625 4.74 15.89 -25.34
N VAL A 626 5.77 16.72 -25.11
CA VAL A 626 6.97 16.77 -25.95
C VAL A 626 8.17 16.34 -25.12
N LEU A 627 8.83 15.27 -25.56
CA LEU A 627 9.98 14.64 -24.89
C LEU A 627 11.25 14.79 -25.72
N SER A 628 12.41 14.72 -25.10
CA SER A 628 13.68 14.85 -25.79
C SER A 628 14.17 13.54 -26.41
N SER A 629 13.69 12.40 -25.94
CA SER A 629 14.13 11.09 -26.40
C SER A 629 12.95 10.20 -26.82
N THR A 630 13.17 9.47 -27.90
CA THR A 630 12.22 8.46 -28.39
C THR A 630 12.09 7.30 -27.41
N ASP A 631 13.17 6.91 -26.74
CA ASP A 631 13.17 5.86 -25.73
C ASP A 631 12.29 6.24 -24.52
N GLY A 632 12.46 7.46 -24.00
CA GLY A 632 11.63 8.00 -22.93
C GLY A 632 10.15 8.07 -23.32
N ALA A 633 9.85 8.53 -24.54
CA ALA A 633 8.48 8.62 -25.04
C ALA A 633 7.81 7.25 -25.18
N VAL A 634 8.51 6.26 -25.71
CA VAL A 634 8.01 4.89 -25.84
C VAL A 634 7.78 4.25 -24.47
N ARG A 635 8.70 4.43 -23.52
CA ARG A 635 8.58 3.92 -22.15
C ARG A 635 7.38 4.57 -21.43
N ALA A 636 7.25 5.90 -21.52
CA ALA A 636 6.12 6.61 -20.95
C ALA A 636 4.76 6.18 -21.54
N LEU A 637 4.71 5.92 -22.86
CA LEU A 637 3.54 5.37 -23.54
C LEU A 637 3.22 3.95 -23.07
N ALA A 638 4.23 3.11 -22.86
CA ALA A 638 4.04 1.76 -22.31
C ALA A 638 3.50 1.82 -20.87
N HIS A 639 4.06 2.68 -20.02
CA HIS A 639 3.54 2.91 -18.67
C HIS A 639 2.08 3.41 -18.68
N ALA A 640 1.75 4.32 -19.58
CA ALA A 640 0.38 4.83 -19.72
C ALA A 640 -0.60 3.73 -20.17
N ALA A 641 -0.17 2.85 -21.10
CA ALA A 641 -0.97 1.72 -21.56
C ALA A 641 -1.18 0.66 -20.45
N ASP A 642 -0.14 0.36 -19.67
CA ASP A 642 -0.22 -0.55 -18.52
C ASP A 642 -1.16 -0.03 -17.45
N TYR A 643 -1.03 1.26 -17.13
CA TYR A 643 -1.90 1.92 -16.17
C TYR A 643 -3.35 1.96 -16.66
N ALA A 644 -3.59 2.27 -17.94
CA ALA A 644 -4.92 2.29 -18.54
C ALA A 644 -5.57 0.89 -18.47
N ALA A 645 -4.82 -0.16 -18.82
CA ALA A 645 -5.29 -1.54 -18.74
C ALA A 645 -5.63 -1.93 -17.30
N TRP A 646 -4.75 -1.62 -16.33
CA TRP A 646 -5.00 -1.88 -14.91
C TRP A 646 -6.23 -1.13 -14.40
N ARG A 647 -6.40 0.15 -14.79
CA ARG A 647 -7.53 1.00 -14.37
C ARG A 647 -8.86 0.55 -14.99
N ALA A 648 -8.86 0.08 -16.24
CA ALA A 648 -10.05 -0.43 -16.94
C ALA A 648 -10.55 -1.76 -16.34
N GLU A 649 -9.69 -2.46 -15.61
CA GLU A 649 -10.11 -3.67 -14.92
C GLU A 649 -11.18 -3.34 -13.88
N ALA A 650 -12.34 -4.02 -13.98
CA ALA A 650 -13.41 -3.83 -13.02
C ALA A 650 -12.89 -4.09 -11.59
N GLU A 651 -13.26 -3.23 -10.66
CA GLU A 651 -13.07 -3.47 -9.24
C GLU A 651 -13.96 -4.66 -8.86
N VAL A 652 -13.41 -5.86 -9.00
CA VAL A 652 -14.05 -7.05 -8.45
C VAL A 652 -13.90 -6.91 -6.94
N ASP A 653 -15.03 -6.84 -6.24
CA ASP A 653 -15.12 -6.78 -4.79
C ASP A 653 -13.99 -7.59 -4.16
N VAL A 654 -13.26 -6.96 -3.25
CA VAL A 654 -12.20 -7.64 -2.50
C VAL A 654 -12.87 -8.79 -1.74
N PRO A 655 -12.63 -10.06 -2.07
CA PRO A 655 -13.48 -11.18 -1.62
C PRO A 655 -13.29 -11.55 -0.15
N TRP A 656 -12.70 -10.68 0.65
CA TRP A 656 -12.38 -10.91 2.06
C TRP A 656 -13.57 -10.87 2.96
N VAL A 657 -14.67 -10.31 2.50
CA VAL A 657 -15.77 -9.99 3.39
C VAL A 657 -17.08 -10.35 2.71
N GLY A 658 -17.58 -11.55 3.02
CA GLY A 658 -18.99 -11.91 2.82
C GLY A 658 -19.44 -12.33 1.43
N GLY A 659 -18.54 -12.57 0.48
CA GLY A 659 -18.89 -13.12 -0.85
C GLY A 659 -18.82 -14.64 -0.88
N ASP A 660 -19.59 -15.27 -1.76
CA ASP A 660 -19.63 -16.72 -2.05
C ASP A 660 -18.24 -17.26 -2.44
N SER A 661 -17.33 -17.36 -1.47
CA SER A 661 -16.04 -18.04 -1.65
C SER A 661 -16.23 -19.54 -1.56
N PRO A 662 -15.43 -20.34 -2.30
CA PRO A 662 -15.50 -21.79 -2.22
C PRO A 662 -15.43 -22.27 -0.78
N SER A 663 -16.11 -23.36 -0.50
CA SER A 663 -16.52 -23.93 0.79
C SER A 663 -15.45 -24.19 1.85
N TRP A 664 -14.20 -23.78 1.63
CA TRP A 664 -13.11 -23.94 2.63
C TRP A 664 -13.17 -22.85 3.70
N VAL A 665 -13.39 -23.26 4.94
CA VAL A 665 -13.58 -22.35 6.07
C VAL A 665 -12.24 -22.17 6.79
N VAL A 666 -11.58 -21.01 6.61
CA VAL A 666 -10.31 -20.65 7.25
C VAL A 666 -10.40 -20.69 8.79
N ALA A 667 -11.60 -20.50 9.36
CA ALA A 667 -11.81 -20.59 10.81
C ALA A 667 -11.45 -21.96 11.38
N GLY A 668 -11.68 -23.04 10.62
CA GLY A 668 -11.23 -24.40 11.00
C GLY A 668 -9.71 -24.49 11.02
N ALA A 669 -9.04 -23.98 9.99
CA ALA A 669 -7.58 -23.95 9.91
C ALA A 669 -6.95 -23.12 11.03
N ALA A 670 -7.53 -21.99 11.41
CA ALA A 670 -7.03 -21.17 12.51
C ALA A 670 -7.14 -21.85 13.89
N ASN A 671 -8.18 -22.65 14.10
CA ASN A 671 -8.30 -23.46 15.31
C ASN A 671 -7.29 -24.60 15.31
N ALA A 672 -7.21 -25.34 14.19
CA ALA A 672 -6.24 -26.42 14.01
C ALA A 672 -4.80 -25.94 14.20
N ALA A 673 -4.42 -24.79 13.63
CA ALA A 673 -3.10 -24.21 13.80
C ALA A 673 -2.75 -23.93 15.27
N ARG A 674 -3.71 -23.39 16.04
CA ARG A 674 -3.50 -23.12 17.49
C ARG A 674 -3.39 -24.37 18.32
N GLU A 675 -4.20 -25.40 18.03
CA GLU A 675 -4.14 -26.70 18.70
C GLU A 675 -2.81 -27.39 18.39
N LEU A 676 -2.41 -27.45 17.11
CA LEU A 676 -1.15 -28.04 16.66
C LEU A 676 0.07 -27.29 17.23
N LEU A 677 0.01 -25.95 17.30
CA LEU A 677 1.08 -25.17 17.92
C LEU A 677 1.23 -25.48 19.42
N ALA A 678 0.13 -25.74 20.13
CA ALA A 678 0.17 -26.16 21.51
C ALA A 678 0.77 -27.58 21.68
N GLU A 679 0.53 -28.48 20.72
CA GLU A 679 1.17 -29.82 20.67
C GLU A 679 2.68 -29.74 20.42
N LEU A 680 3.14 -28.69 19.74
CA LEU A 680 4.56 -28.41 19.46
C LEU A 680 5.23 -27.60 20.61
N ASP A 681 4.77 -27.73 21.85
CA ASP A 681 5.26 -27.03 23.04
C ASP A 681 5.25 -25.49 22.93
N GLY A 682 4.50 -24.95 21.97
CA GLY A 682 4.35 -23.52 21.73
C GLY A 682 5.51 -22.84 20.99
N ASP A 683 6.63 -23.52 20.75
CA ASP A 683 7.79 -22.96 20.03
C ASP A 683 7.64 -23.05 18.50
N GLY A 684 6.73 -23.91 18.05
CA GLY A 684 6.48 -24.16 16.63
C GLY A 684 7.42 -25.20 16.02
N GLY A 685 7.23 -25.46 14.73
CA GLY A 685 7.98 -26.47 14.01
C GLY A 685 7.34 -26.88 12.70
N TRP A 686 7.98 -27.80 11.99
CA TRP A 686 7.44 -28.42 10.78
C TRP A 686 6.38 -29.46 11.16
N LEU A 687 5.21 -29.36 10.52
CA LEU A 687 4.13 -30.33 10.69
C LEU A 687 4.46 -31.65 9.98
N ASP A 688 4.01 -32.75 10.57
CA ASP A 688 3.96 -34.03 9.87
C ASP A 688 2.78 -34.08 8.88
N LEU A 689 2.67 -35.14 8.10
CA LEU A 689 1.64 -35.26 7.08
C LEU A 689 0.21 -35.31 7.67
N PRO A 690 -0.10 -36.07 8.74
CA PRO A 690 -1.39 -36.03 9.42
C PRO A 690 -1.78 -34.63 9.89
N GLN A 691 -0.84 -33.94 10.54
CA GLN A 691 -1.04 -32.56 11.03
C GLN A 691 -1.24 -31.58 9.89
N THR A 692 -0.45 -31.71 8.80
CA THR A 692 -0.61 -30.89 7.57
C THR A 692 -2.00 -31.08 6.96
N ARG A 693 -2.50 -32.32 6.90
CA ARG A 693 -3.85 -32.62 6.41
C ARG A 693 -4.93 -32.05 7.31
N ALA A 694 -4.78 -32.16 8.62
CA ALA A 694 -5.74 -31.59 9.56
C ALA A 694 -5.85 -30.07 9.43
N LEU A 695 -4.71 -29.40 9.23
CA LEU A 695 -4.68 -27.94 8.99
C LEU A 695 -5.33 -27.54 7.67
N LEU A 696 -5.12 -28.32 6.59
CA LEU A 696 -5.55 -28.01 5.22
C LEU A 696 -6.80 -28.77 4.79
N ASP A 697 -7.54 -29.37 5.74
CA ASP A 697 -8.73 -30.17 5.44
C ASP A 697 -9.76 -29.39 4.65
N GLY A 698 -10.26 -29.99 3.59
CA GLY A 698 -11.23 -29.39 2.67
C GLY A 698 -10.67 -28.32 1.74
N SER A 699 -9.36 -28.01 1.79
CA SER A 699 -8.71 -27.07 0.87
C SER A 699 -8.17 -27.75 -0.39
N ALA A 700 -7.99 -26.96 -1.48
CA ALA A 700 -7.31 -27.40 -2.69
C ALA A 700 -5.80 -27.66 -2.48
N LEU A 701 -5.26 -27.33 -1.29
CA LEU A 701 -3.84 -27.47 -0.93
C LEU A 701 -3.56 -28.74 -0.12
N SER A 702 -4.59 -29.54 0.24
CA SER A 702 -4.40 -30.74 1.04
C SER A 702 -3.64 -31.81 0.26
N PRO A 703 -2.52 -32.35 0.83
CA PRO A 703 -1.66 -33.30 0.10
C PRO A 703 -2.41 -34.61 -0.23
N THR A 704 -2.28 -35.01 -1.48
CA THR A 704 -2.95 -36.22 -2.04
C THR A 704 -2.18 -37.49 -1.66
N GLY A 705 -2.89 -38.65 -1.59
CA GLY A 705 -2.33 -40.00 -1.40
C GLY A 705 -2.79 -40.66 -0.10
N ALA A 706 -2.33 -41.86 0.14
CA ALA A 706 -2.66 -42.66 1.31
C ALA A 706 -1.39 -42.91 2.18
N VAL A 707 -1.52 -42.73 3.49
CA VAL A 707 -0.43 -43.04 4.42
C VAL A 707 -0.44 -44.52 4.74
N ALA A 708 0.71 -45.15 4.73
CA ALA A 708 0.94 -46.50 5.12
C ALA A 708 2.00 -46.59 6.24
N VAL A 709 1.80 -47.50 7.20
CA VAL A 709 2.69 -47.67 8.35
C VAL A 709 3.56 -48.93 8.22
N THR A 710 3.23 -49.85 7.31
CA THR A 710 3.96 -51.07 7.02
C THR A 710 4.10 -51.30 5.52
N ALA A 711 5.01 -52.15 5.09
CA ALA A 711 5.17 -52.53 3.69
C ALA A 711 3.87 -53.15 3.11
N ASP A 712 3.22 -54.06 3.86
CA ASP A 712 1.94 -54.66 3.44
C ASP A 712 0.81 -53.65 3.33
N ASP A 713 0.78 -52.63 4.22
CA ASP A 713 -0.18 -51.56 4.13
C ASP A 713 0.10 -50.66 2.90
N ALA A 714 1.37 -50.40 2.58
CA ALA A 714 1.75 -49.64 1.39
C ALA A 714 1.34 -50.39 0.11
N VAL A 715 1.52 -51.67 0.03
CA VAL A 715 1.07 -52.49 -1.09
C VAL A 715 -0.46 -52.40 -1.23
N ARG A 716 -1.20 -52.63 -0.16
CA ARG A 716 -2.65 -52.55 -0.15
C ARG A 716 -3.16 -51.17 -0.63
N ARG A 717 -2.55 -50.10 -0.13
CA ARG A 717 -2.89 -48.74 -0.54
C ARG A 717 -2.57 -48.46 -2.02
N ALA A 718 -1.46 -49.04 -2.51
CA ALA A 718 -1.12 -48.94 -3.92
C ALA A 718 -2.16 -49.68 -4.84
N GLU A 719 -2.65 -50.82 -4.40
CA GLU A 719 -3.72 -51.56 -5.09
C GLU A 719 -5.05 -50.79 -5.07
N GLU A 720 -5.39 -50.15 -3.94
CA GLU A 720 -6.60 -49.31 -3.82
C GLU A 720 -6.53 -48.07 -4.74
N ILE A 721 -5.34 -47.43 -4.86
CA ILE A 721 -5.08 -46.25 -5.69
C ILE A 721 -5.04 -46.64 -7.18
N GLY A 722 -4.50 -47.78 -7.51
CA GLY A 722 -4.21 -48.24 -8.87
C GLY A 722 -2.82 -47.84 -9.36
N PHE A 723 -2.16 -48.78 -10.04
CA PHE A 723 -0.82 -48.59 -10.61
C PHE A 723 -0.85 -47.78 -11.91
N PRO A 724 0.21 -47.00 -12.22
CA PRO A 724 1.45 -46.81 -11.46
C PRO A 724 1.33 -45.88 -10.27
N VAL A 725 2.09 -46.12 -9.19
CA VAL A 725 2.13 -45.27 -7.99
C VAL A 725 3.53 -44.71 -7.73
N ALA A 726 3.57 -43.64 -6.94
CA ALA A 726 4.79 -43.12 -6.29
C ALA A 726 4.75 -43.47 -4.79
N VAL A 727 5.91 -43.83 -4.23
CA VAL A 727 6.05 -44.10 -2.82
C VAL A 727 7.16 -43.25 -2.24
N LYS A 728 6.90 -42.57 -1.12
CA LYS A 728 7.89 -41.72 -0.47
C LYS A 728 7.86 -41.85 1.07
N VAL A 729 9.02 -41.71 1.69
CA VAL A 729 9.12 -41.64 3.15
C VAL A 729 8.57 -40.31 3.64
N VAL A 730 7.70 -40.33 4.67
CA VAL A 730 7.16 -39.17 5.33
C VAL A 730 7.63 -39.13 6.77
N ASP A 731 8.78 -38.50 6.99
CA ASP A 731 9.37 -38.30 8.32
C ASP A 731 9.92 -36.85 8.36
N PRO A 732 9.46 -35.97 9.26
CA PRO A 732 9.95 -34.59 9.38
C PRO A 732 11.45 -34.48 9.63
N ALA A 733 12.05 -35.51 10.26
CA ALA A 733 13.47 -35.55 10.54
C ALA A 733 14.33 -35.87 9.29
N VAL A 734 13.72 -36.30 8.18
CA VAL A 734 14.44 -36.72 6.97
C VAL A 734 14.35 -35.59 5.93
N GLN A 735 15.48 -34.93 5.72
CA GLN A 735 15.68 -33.90 4.68
C GLN A 735 16.28 -34.54 3.41
N HIS A 736 16.18 -33.85 2.26
CA HIS A 736 16.74 -34.24 0.96
C HIS A 736 16.36 -35.66 0.51
N ARG A 737 15.08 -35.98 0.64
CA ARG A 737 14.52 -37.34 0.38
C ARG A 737 14.84 -37.87 -1.02
N THR A 738 14.76 -36.99 -2.03
CA THR A 738 14.99 -37.35 -3.43
C THR A 738 16.46 -37.75 -3.66
N GLU A 739 17.42 -37.00 -3.12
CA GLU A 739 18.85 -37.25 -3.24
C GLU A 739 19.25 -38.55 -2.53
N ARG A 740 18.51 -38.92 -1.48
CA ARG A 740 18.74 -40.16 -0.69
C ARG A 740 17.98 -41.37 -1.23
N GLY A 741 17.30 -41.25 -2.38
CA GLY A 741 16.54 -42.35 -2.94
C GLY A 741 15.27 -42.73 -2.14
N LEU A 742 14.78 -41.83 -1.25
CA LEU A 742 13.61 -42.06 -0.39
C LEU A 742 12.28 -41.60 -1.04
N VAL A 743 12.33 -41.37 -2.36
CA VAL A 743 11.17 -41.11 -3.24
C VAL A 743 11.35 -41.96 -4.49
N LEU A 744 10.42 -42.87 -4.74
CA LEU A 744 10.41 -43.73 -5.94
C LEU A 744 9.09 -43.54 -6.69
N VAL A 745 9.17 -43.28 -7.99
CA VAL A 745 8.05 -42.95 -8.83
C VAL A 745 7.90 -43.97 -9.95
N GLY A 746 6.67 -44.25 -10.33
CA GLY A 746 6.40 -45.13 -11.47
C GLY A 746 6.40 -46.62 -11.11
N LEU A 747 6.17 -46.94 -9.85
CA LEU A 747 6.06 -48.34 -9.40
C LEU A 747 4.79 -48.95 -9.99
N SER A 748 4.96 -50.03 -10.74
CA SER A 748 3.92 -50.59 -11.60
C SER A 748 3.29 -51.89 -11.05
N SER A 749 3.78 -52.37 -9.92
CA SER A 749 3.27 -53.60 -9.29
C SER A 749 3.41 -53.55 -7.76
N ALA A 750 2.66 -54.44 -7.09
CA ALA A 750 2.76 -54.69 -5.65
C ALA A 750 4.20 -55.08 -5.22
N ALA A 751 4.89 -55.84 -6.06
CA ALA A 751 6.26 -56.27 -5.82
C ALA A 751 7.23 -55.06 -5.86
N ASP A 752 7.03 -54.13 -6.79
CA ASP A 752 7.85 -52.92 -6.84
C ASP A 752 7.67 -52.07 -5.59
N VAL A 753 6.44 -51.95 -5.08
CA VAL A 753 6.13 -51.20 -3.86
C VAL A 753 6.77 -51.84 -2.64
N ALA A 754 6.68 -53.14 -2.50
CA ALA A 754 7.33 -53.89 -1.41
C ALA A 754 8.85 -53.71 -1.45
N ALA A 755 9.47 -53.83 -2.63
CA ALA A 755 10.88 -53.62 -2.84
C ALA A 755 11.30 -52.17 -2.52
N ALA A 756 10.50 -51.20 -2.86
CA ALA A 756 10.73 -49.76 -2.56
C ALA A 756 10.77 -49.52 -1.05
N VAL A 757 9.81 -50.06 -0.28
CA VAL A 757 9.77 -49.90 1.18
C VAL A 757 10.96 -50.61 1.82
N ALA A 758 11.37 -51.79 1.35
CA ALA A 758 12.57 -52.48 1.83
C ALA A 758 13.85 -51.64 1.57
N ALA A 759 13.98 -51.02 0.40
CA ALA A 759 15.11 -50.13 0.11
C ALA A 759 15.12 -48.90 1.03
N PHE A 760 13.97 -48.36 1.41
CA PHE A 760 13.87 -47.24 2.38
C PHE A 760 14.31 -47.71 3.77
N GLU A 761 13.99 -48.92 4.21
CA GLU A 761 14.44 -49.48 5.47
C GLU A 761 15.96 -49.65 5.51
N GLU A 762 16.57 -50.09 4.40
CA GLU A 762 18.01 -50.23 4.26
C GLU A 762 18.71 -48.87 4.36
N GLU A 763 18.24 -47.86 3.61
CA GLU A 763 18.83 -46.53 3.61
C GLU A 763 18.70 -45.81 4.97
N LEU A 764 17.56 -45.99 5.65
CA LEU A 764 17.32 -45.38 6.95
C LEU A 764 17.95 -46.14 8.12
N GLY A 765 18.33 -47.41 7.92
CA GLY A 765 18.78 -48.33 8.99
C GLY A 765 17.68 -48.68 10.00
N ARG A 766 16.42 -48.35 9.66
CA ARG A 766 15.22 -48.66 10.46
C ARG A 766 13.99 -48.63 9.56
N ALA A 767 12.90 -49.24 10.01
CA ALA A 767 11.62 -49.11 9.33
C ALA A 767 11.19 -47.64 9.28
N PRO A 768 10.73 -47.12 8.12
CA PRO A 768 10.16 -45.79 8.02
C PRO A 768 8.92 -45.65 8.91
N ARG A 769 8.77 -44.56 9.64
CA ARG A 769 7.60 -44.31 10.50
C ARG A 769 6.30 -44.33 9.70
N ASN A 770 6.33 -43.64 8.56
CA ASN A 770 5.23 -43.53 7.61
C ASN A 770 5.76 -43.51 6.18
N VAL A 771 5.00 -44.10 5.29
CA VAL A 771 5.23 -44.06 3.85
C VAL A 771 3.98 -43.52 3.19
N LEU A 772 4.12 -42.58 2.29
CA LEU A 772 3.01 -42.02 1.50
C LEU A 772 2.99 -42.70 0.13
N VAL A 773 1.84 -43.26 -0.22
CA VAL A 773 1.56 -43.87 -1.52
C VAL A 773 0.66 -42.91 -2.29
N GLN A 774 1.08 -42.50 -3.49
CA GLN A 774 0.40 -41.51 -4.30
C GLN A 774 0.19 -42.01 -5.74
N PRO A 775 -0.89 -41.61 -6.43
CA PRO A 775 -0.97 -41.85 -7.85
C PRO A 775 0.11 -41.07 -8.60
N VAL A 776 0.59 -41.60 -9.71
CA VAL A 776 1.47 -40.85 -10.63
C VAL A 776 0.62 -39.92 -11.45
N VAL A 777 0.71 -38.63 -11.16
CA VAL A 777 -0.04 -37.58 -11.89
C VAL A 777 0.87 -36.97 -12.96
N ARG A 778 0.38 -36.88 -14.19
CA ARG A 778 1.08 -36.21 -15.30
C ARG A 778 0.43 -34.87 -15.59
N GLY A 779 1.22 -33.81 -15.68
CA GLY A 779 0.74 -32.46 -15.97
C GLY A 779 1.90 -31.46 -15.94
N VAL A 780 1.56 -30.19 -15.90
CA VAL A 780 2.51 -29.08 -15.71
C VAL A 780 2.73 -28.88 -14.22
N GLU A 781 3.97 -28.83 -13.79
CA GLU A 781 4.34 -28.65 -12.38
C GLU A 781 4.49 -27.18 -12.04
N LEU A 782 3.78 -26.74 -11.03
CA LEU A 782 3.89 -25.43 -10.39
C LEU A 782 4.40 -25.59 -8.96
N ALA A 783 4.94 -24.51 -8.41
CA ALA A 783 5.21 -24.36 -6.99
C ALA A 783 4.39 -23.19 -6.42
N LEU A 784 3.77 -23.41 -5.27
CA LEU A 784 3.11 -22.37 -4.48
C LEU A 784 3.79 -22.28 -3.12
N GLY A 785 4.05 -21.07 -2.64
CA GLY A 785 4.71 -20.86 -1.37
C GLY A 785 4.18 -19.68 -0.58
N VAL A 786 4.37 -19.72 0.74
CA VAL A 786 4.17 -18.59 1.65
C VAL A 786 5.42 -18.39 2.48
N VAL A 787 5.88 -17.15 2.53
CA VAL A 787 6.94 -16.69 3.44
C VAL A 787 6.48 -15.42 4.13
N ARG A 788 6.82 -15.24 5.39
CA ARG A 788 6.52 -14.01 6.13
C ARG A 788 7.69 -13.05 6.10
N ASP A 789 7.50 -11.92 5.44
CA ASP A 789 8.43 -10.79 5.53
C ASP A 789 8.12 -9.96 6.78
N PRO A 790 9.14 -9.55 7.57
CA PRO A 790 8.92 -8.78 8.80
C PRO A 790 8.18 -7.45 8.57
N SER A 791 8.37 -6.82 7.41
CA SER A 791 7.81 -5.51 7.09
C SER A 791 6.48 -5.58 6.31
N LEU A 792 6.39 -6.50 5.35
CA LEU A 792 5.24 -6.65 4.45
C LEU A 792 4.19 -7.64 4.97
N GLY A 793 4.60 -8.54 5.86
CA GLY A 793 3.77 -9.66 6.29
C GLY A 793 3.86 -10.85 5.33
N PRO A 794 2.77 -11.62 5.11
CA PRO A 794 2.83 -12.79 4.26
C PRO A 794 3.01 -12.41 2.79
N LEU A 795 3.95 -13.08 2.13
CA LEU A 795 4.17 -13.07 0.69
C LEU A 795 3.76 -14.43 0.13
N VAL A 796 2.93 -14.45 -0.87
CA VAL A 796 2.52 -15.64 -1.61
C VAL A 796 3.32 -15.72 -2.90
N MET A 797 3.96 -16.85 -3.16
CA MET A 797 4.72 -17.12 -4.36
C MET A 797 3.96 -18.09 -5.26
N VAL A 798 3.99 -17.81 -6.56
CA VAL A 798 3.58 -18.73 -7.62
C VAL A 798 4.77 -18.87 -8.56
N ALA A 799 5.21 -20.09 -8.85
CA ALA A 799 6.41 -20.33 -9.65
C ALA A 799 6.29 -21.57 -10.53
N ALA A 800 7.16 -21.69 -11.52
CA ALA A 800 7.41 -22.95 -12.18
C ALA A 800 7.89 -23.97 -11.15
N GLY A 801 7.30 -25.17 -11.12
CA GLY A 801 7.58 -26.22 -10.14
C GLY A 801 8.59 -27.25 -10.62
N GLY A 802 8.78 -28.27 -9.79
CA GLY A 802 9.68 -29.38 -10.06
C GLY A 802 11.16 -29.07 -9.84
N ILE A 803 12.04 -29.92 -10.39
CA ILE A 803 13.49 -29.84 -10.18
C ILE A 803 14.16 -28.63 -10.84
N ALA A 804 13.49 -27.96 -11.77
CA ALA A 804 14.03 -26.81 -12.48
C ALA A 804 13.63 -25.45 -11.86
N THR A 805 12.92 -25.45 -10.75
CA THR A 805 12.38 -24.22 -10.09
C THR A 805 13.48 -23.17 -9.84
N GLU A 806 14.62 -23.59 -9.29
CA GLU A 806 15.73 -22.68 -8.97
C GLU A 806 16.49 -22.22 -10.20
N LEU A 807 16.53 -23.03 -11.26
CA LEU A 807 17.27 -22.71 -12.48
C LEU A 807 16.50 -21.74 -13.40
N LEU A 808 15.19 -21.89 -13.47
CA LEU A 808 14.35 -21.09 -14.35
C LEU A 808 14.09 -19.69 -13.78
N ASP A 809 14.09 -19.53 -12.45
CA ASP A 809 13.75 -18.30 -11.74
C ASP A 809 12.44 -17.66 -12.25
N ASP A 810 11.48 -18.53 -12.66
CA ASP A 810 10.18 -18.15 -13.22
C ASP A 810 9.15 -18.13 -12.09
N ARG A 811 9.00 -16.97 -11.48
CA ARG A 811 8.18 -16.79 -10.27
C ARG A 811 7.52 -15.42 -10.21
N ALA A 812 6.33 -15.39 -9.62
CA ALA A 812 5.59 -14.17 -9.29
C ALA A 812 5.24 -14.17 -7.80
N PHE A 813 5.16 -12.98 -7.23
CA PHE A 813 4.79 -12.78 -5.84
C PHE A 813 3.50 -11.99 -5.72
N LEU A 814 2.75 -12.24 -4.65
CA LEU A 814 1.49 -11.59 -4.33
C LEU A 814 1.45 -11.24 -2.85
N LEU A 815 0.86 -10.11 -2.52
CA LEU A 815 0.58 -9.72 -1.14
C LEU A 815 -0.92 -9.89 -0.84
N PRO A 816 -1.29 -10.61 0.20
CA PRO A 816 -2.68 -10.63 0.66
C PRO A 816 -3.17 -9.21 1.04
N PRO A 817 -4.42 -8.88 0.68
CA PRO A 817 -5.45 -9.70 0.04
C PRO A 817 -5.22 -9.93 -1.45
N VAL A 818 -5.41 -11.16 -1.92
CA VAL A 818 -5.24 -11.56 -3.31
C VAL A 818 -6.61 -11.86 -3.93
N THR A 819 -6.94 -11.17 -5.01
CA THR A 819 -8.14 -11.46 -5.79
C THR A 819 -7.88 -12.59 -6.80
N ARG A 820 -8.94 -13.24 -7.32
CA ARG A 820 -8.80 -14.22 -8.42
C ARG A 820 -8.05 -13.62 -9.62
N ARG A 821 -8.26 -12.33 -9.87
CA ARG A 821 -7.61 -11.61 -10.97
C ARG A 821 -6.11 -11.38 -10.70
N ASP A 822 -5.74 -11.01 -9.47
CA ASP A 822 -4.34 -10.87 -9.10
C ASP A 822 -3.61 -12.21 -9.24
N ALA A 823 -4.25 -13.32 -8.82
CA ALA A 823 -3.74 -14.67 -8.98
C ALA A 823 -3.58 -15.06 -10.46
N LEU A 824 -4.58 -14.78 -11.30
CA LEU A 824 -4.51 -15.04 -12.73
C LEU A 824 -3.42 -14.22 -13.41
N ARG A 825 -3.29 -12.93 -13.06
CA ARG A 825 -2.23 -12.06 -13.60
C ARG A 825 -0.85 -12.59 -13.22
N ALA A 826 -0.63 -12.98 -11.97
CA ALA A 826 0.61 -13.59 -11.53
C ALA A 826 0.91 -14.87 -12.31
N LEU A 827 -0.10 -15.71 -12.54
CA LEU A 827 0.05 -16.93 -13.33
C LEU A 827 0.38 -16.64 -14.79
N CYS A 828 -0.31 -15.68 -15.43
CA CYS A 828 -0.06 -15.24 -16.81
C CYS A 828 1.32 -14.59 -16.99
N SER A 829 1.93 -14.05 -15.95
CA SER A 829 3.26 -13.43 -16.01
C SER A 829 4.40 -14.46 -16.04
N LEU A 830 4.13 -15.71 -15.72
CA LEU A 830 5.12 -16.79 -15.77
C LEU A 830 5.46 -17.13 -17.24
N ARG A 831 6.74 -17.37 -17.52
CA ARG A 831 7.20 -17.85 -18.84
C ARG A 831 6.57 -19.20 -19.20
N LEU A 832 6.21 -19.97 -18.20
CA LEU A 832 5.56 -21.27 -18.31
C LEU A 832 4.04 -21.15 -18.67
N TRP A 833 3.42 -19.97 -18.58
CA TRP A 833 1.99 -19.75 -18.88
C TRP A 833 1.50 -20.40 -20.19
N PRO A 834 2.24 -20.31 -21.34
CA PRO A 834 1.78 -20.94 -22.58
C PRO A 834 1.51 -22.44 -22.45
N LEU A 835 2.20 -23.16 -21.55
CA LEU A 835 1.96 -24.58 -21.30
C LEU A 835 0.63 -24.84 -20.58
N LEU A 836 0.15 -23.86 -19.81
CA LEU A 836 -1.16 -23.92 -19.14
C LEU A 836 -2.30 -23.56 -20.10
N ASP A 837 -2.04 -22.58 -20.99
CA ASP A 837 -3.02 -22.05 -21.94
C ASP A 837 -3.16 -22.87 -23.23
N GLY A 838 -2.35 -23.91 -23.42
CA GLY A 838 -2.42 -24.80 -24.58
C GLY A 838 -1.33 -24.57 -25.65
N TYR A 839 -0.13 -25.03 -25.39
CA TYR A 839 1.02 -24.86 -26.27
C TYR A 839 1.06 -25.94 -27.38
N ARG A 840 1.32 -25.51 -28.63
CA ARG A 840 1.46 -26.41 -29.82
C ARG A 840 0.31 -27.41 -30.02
N GLY A 841 -0.92 -26.98 -29.75
CA GLY A 841 -2.11 -27.82 -29.97
C GLY A 841 -2.45 -28.77 -28.82
N THR A 842 -1.79 -28.68 -27.68
CA THR A 842 -2.24 -29.32 -26.46
C THR A 842 -3.47 -28.56 -25.91
N PRO A 843 -4.46 -29.28 -25.34
CA PRO A 843 -5.61 -28.60 -24.71
C PRO A 843 -5.19 -27.76 -23.52
N PRO A 844 -5.88 -26.65 -23.23
CA PRO A 844 -5.66 -25.88 -22.02
C PRO A 844 -5.83 -26.73 -20.78
N LEU A 845 -5.04 -26.43 -19.75
CA LEU A 845 -5.13 -27.03 -18.43
C LEU A 845 -6.07 -26.23 -17.52
N ALA A 846 -6.40 -26.79 -16.35
CA ALA A 846 -7.32 -26.17 -15.40
C ALA A 846 -6.66 -25.00 -14.63
N ALA A 847 -6.32 -23.92 -15.33
CA ALA A 847 -5.73 -22.71 -14.72
C ALA A 847 -6.60 -22.11 -13.62
N ASP A 848 -7.93 -22.15 -13.76
CA ASP A 848 -8.88 -21.69 -12.74
C ASP A 848 -8.73 -22.42 -11.40
N ALA A 849 -8.42 -23.73 -11.42
CA ALA A 849 -8.17 -24.48 -10.19
C ALA A 849 -6.89 -24.02 -9.49
N VAL A 850 -5.87 -23.60 -10.25
CA VAL A 850 -4.65 -22.98 -9.68
C VAL A 850 -4.97 -21.62 -9.08
N VAL A 851 -5.75 -20.80 -9.77
CA VAL A 851 -6.21 -19.49 -9.26
C VAL A 851 -6.93 -19.66 -7.92
N ASP A 852 -7.82 -20.66 -7.80
CA ASP A 852 -8.52 -20.97 -6.55
C ASP A 852 -7.54 -21.41 -5.44
N ALA A 853 -6.56 -22.25 -5.77
CA ALA A 853 -5.53 -22.68 -4.82
C ALA A 853 -4.69 -21.50 -4.31
N VAL A 854 -4.29 -20.57 -5.19
CA VAL A 854 -3.53 -19.34 -4.84
C VAL A 854 -4.36 -18.44 -3.93
N VAL A 855 -5.63 -18.23 -4.24
CA VAL A 855 -6.54 -17.41 -3.39
C VAL A 855 -6.73 -18.05 -2.02
N GLN A 856 -6.91 -19.37 -1.94
CA GLN A 856 -7.01 -20.10 -0.66
C GLN A 856 -5.71 -19.99 0.15
N LEU A 857 -4.56 -20.12 -0.52
CA LEU A 857 -3.24 -19.96 0.11
C LEU A 857 -3.04 -18.56 0.68
N ALA A 858 -3.42 -17.53 -0.10
CA ALA A 858 -3.33 -16.15 0.32
C ALA A 858 -4.24 -15.85 1.53
N ARG A 859 -5.44 -16.42 1.56
CA ARG A 859 -6.35 -16.31 2.71
C ARG A 859 -5.77 -17.00 3.94
N LEU A 860 -5.29 -18.23 3.80
CA LEU A 860 -4.63 -18.95 4.90
C LEU A 860 -3.49 -18.12 5.47
N ALA A 861 -2.62 -17.60 4.61
CA ALA A 861 -1.47 -16.79 5.02
C ALA A 861 -1.85 -15.50 5.77
N ALA A 862 -2.96 -14.89 5.40
CA ALA A 862 -3.43 -13.65 6.02
C ALA A 862 -4.20 -13.87 7.34
N GLU A 863 -5.07 -14.91 7.38
CA GLU A 863 -6.00 -15.13 8.48
C GLU A 863 -5.44 -16.07 9.55
N VAL A 864 -4.40 -16.88 9.22
CA VAL A 864 -3.72 -17.80 10.14
C VAL A 864 -2.26 -17.39 10.30
N PRO A 865 -1.98 -16.41 11.15
CA PRO A 865 -0.63 -15.86 11.30
C PRO A 865 0.38 -16.87 11.86
N GLU A 866 -0.07 -17.94 12.48
CA GLU A 866 0.76 -19.05 12.98
C GLU A 866 1.43 -19.85 11.85
N VAL A 867 0.88 -19.80 10.62
CA VAL A 867 1.53 -20.37 9.42
C VAL A 867 2.71 -19.49 9.03
N ALA A 868 3.90 -19.87 9.44
CA ALA A 868 5.14 -19.12 9.18
C ALA A 868 5.68 -19.37 7.77
N GLU A 869 5.63 -20.62 7.32
CA GLU A 869 6.03 -21.06 5.98
C GLU A 869 5.05 -22.12 5.49
N LEU A 870 4.78 -22.11 4.21
CA LEU A 870 4.06 -23.16 3.51
C LEU A 870 4.67 -23.32 2.11
N ASP A 871 4.94 -24.55 1.71
CA ASP A 871 5.49 -24.90 0.40
C ASP A 871 4.70 -26.06 -0.20
N VAL A 872 4.19 -25.85 -1.40
CA VAL A 872 3.54 -26.87 -2.23
C VAL A 872 4.38 -27.05 -3.48
N ASN A 873 5.20 -28.07 -3.54
CA ASN A 873 6.08 -28.33 -4.68
C ASN A 873 6.34 -29.83 -4.88
N PRO A 874 5.74 -30.44 -5.94
CA PRO A 874 4.95 -29.79 -6.98
C PRO A 874 3.43 -29.75 -6.70
N LEU A 875 2.79 -28.72 -7.26
CA LEU A 875 1.37 -28.69 -7.60
C LEU A 875 1.22 -29.06 -9.07
N VAL A 876 0.69 -30.25 -9.37
CA VAL A 876 0.56 -30.73 -10.75
C VAL A 876 -0.77 -30.28 -11.34
N VAL A 877 -0.71 -29.52 -12.43
CA VAL A 877 -1.88 -29.00 -13.15
C VAL A 877 -2.25 -29.93 -14.29
N THR A 878 -3.50 -30.39 -14.30
CA THR A 878 -4.08 -31.29 -15.29
C THR A 878 -5.26 -30.62 -16.00
N PRO A 879 -5.83 -31.20 -17.07
CA PRO A 879 -7.05 -30.67 -17.67
C PRO A 879 -8.27 -30.68 -16.73
N SER A 880 -8.28 -31.52 -15.68
CA SER A 880 -9.41 -31.67 -14.75
C SER A 880 -9.25 -30.93 -13.41
N GLY A 881 -8.08 -30.34 -13.12
CA GLY A 881 -7.81 -29.66 -11.86
C GLY A 881 -6.34 -29.59 -11.52
N CYS A 882 -6.02 -29.22 -10.28
CA CYS A 882 -4.66 -29.22 -9.75
C CYS A 882 -4.54 -30.23 -8.59
N VAL A 883 -3.38 -30.87 -8.48
CA VAL A 883 -3.10 -31.93 -7.48
C VAL A 883 -1.84 -31.60 -6.72
N PRO A 884 -1.93 -31.28 -5.40
CA PRO A 884 -0.75 -31.08 -4.55
C PRO A 884 -0.15 -32.43 -4.17
N LEU A 885 1.12 -32.63 -4.52
CA LEU A 885 1.83 -33.90 -4.27
C LEU A 885 2.78 -33.80 -3.06
N ASP A 886 3.46 -32.69 -2.88
CA ASP A 886 4.28 -32.48 -1.69
C ASP A 886 3.89 -31.13 -1.05
N VAL A 887 3.56 -31.20 0.24
CA VAL A 887 3.14 -30.02 1.01
C VAL A 887 3.87 -30.04 2.34
N LYS A 888 4.55 -28.94 2.64
CA LYS A 888 5.24 -28.72 3.90
C LYS A 888 4.68 -27.46 4.57
N VAL A 889 4.40 -27.54 5.85
CA VAL A 889 3.92 -26.40 6.64
C VAL A 889 4.76 -26.27 7.89
N ARG A 890 5.22 -25.06 8.17
CA ARG A 890 5.86 -24.71 9.43
C ARG A 890 4.97 -23.75 10.21
N LEU A 891 4.64 -24.13 11.43
CA LEU A 891 3.99 -23.24 12.38
C LEU A 891 5.04 -22.54 13.25
N ALA A 892 4.75 -21.31 13.63
CA ALA A 892 5.50 -20.57 14.63
C ALA A 892 4.55 -19.68 15.43
N PRO A 893 4.90 -19.35 16.70
CA PRO A 893 4.17 -18.34 17.46
C PRO A 893 4.12 -17.04 16.65
N ALA A 894 2.94 -16.52 16.43
CA ALA A 894 2.77 -15.30 15.70
C ALA A 894 1.94 -14.31 16.50
N GLU A 895 2.27 -13.03 16.36
CA GLU A 895 1.32 -12.01 16.75
C GLU A 895 0.12 -12.07 15.78
N PRO A 896 -1.11 -11.97 16.29
CA PRO A 896 -2.29 -11.90 15.43
C PRO A 896 -2.02 -10.84 14.35
N ALA A 897 -2.10 -11.25 13.08
CA ALA A 897 -1.95 -10.29 11.99
C ALA A 897 -2.94 -9.16 12.23
N ASP A 898 -2.47 -7.93 12.18
CA ASP A 898 -3.29 -6.72 12.26
C ASP A 898 -4.19 -6.62 11.01
N ALA A 899 -5.02 -7.64 10.76
CA ALA A 899 -6.05 -7.57 9.75
C ALA A 899 -7.08 -6.53 10.22
N GLY A 900 -7.06 -5.34 9.59
CA GLY A 900 -7.89 -4.23 9.97
C GLY A 900 -7.39 -3.52 11.23
N VAL A 901 -6.14 -3.06 11.22
CA VAL A 901 -5.65 -2.11 12.22
C VAL A 901 -6.56 -0.90 12.19
N PRO A 902 -7.18 -0.52 13.32
CA PRO A 902 -7.96 0.70 13.37
C PRO A 902 -7.09 1.92 13.05
N ARG A 903 -7.71 2.98 12.57
CA ARG A 903 -7.03 4.22 12.19
C ARG A 903 -6.11 4.71 13.31
N ARG A 904 -4.83 4.87 12.98
CA ARG A 904 -3.82 5.39 13.91
C ARG A 904 -2.71 6.10 13.14
N LEU A 905 -2.09 7.07 13.76
CA LEU A 905 -0.82 7.63 13.32
C LEU A 905 0.31 6.61 13.52
N ARG A 906 1.46 6.88 12.92
CA ARG A 906 2.66 6.08 13.14
C ARG A 906 2.99 6.01 14.63
N ASP A 907 3.45 4.86 15.11
CA ASP A 907 3.88 4.68 16.49
C ASP A 907 5.02 5.65 16.87
N ARG A 908 5.10 6.04 18.13
CA ARG A 908 6.14 6.97 18.64
C ARG A 908 7.51 6.31 18.81
N SER A 909 7.60 4.97 18.59
CA SER A 909 8.85 4.19 18.74
C SER A 909 9.62 4.07 17.43
#